data_d6c73fdd288a85fb01241325963fa422
#
_entry.id   d6c73fdd288a85fb01241325963fa422
#
_cell.length_a   1.000
_cell.length_b   1.000
_cell.length_c   1.000
_cell.angle_alpha   90.00
_cell.angle_beta   90.00
_cell.angle_gamma   90.00
#
_symmetry.space_group_name_H-M   'P 1'
#
loop_
_entity.id
_entity.type
_entity.pdbx_description
1 polymer ?
#
loop_
_entity_poly.entity_id
_entity_poly.type
_entity_poly.pdbx_seq_one_letter_code
_entity_poly.pdbx_strand_id
1 'polypeptide(L)'
;GITITSAATTTQWRTAPDAPMTRINLIDTPGHVDFTVEVERSLKVLDGAVAVFCAKGGVEPQSETVWRQADKYGVPRIAYVNKMDINGANFFNVLKMMKERLGAHPVALQIPIGNEDTFKGMIDLVTMKAEIYEDELGNVINETEIPADMKAQAEEYRQILLEAVAETDDALMEKFFAGEELSVEEIRSAVRKATIAMTMNPVFCGSSYKNKGVQKLLDAVVYYLPSPLDIANIKGTDKSGAEVERKTDDKEPFSGLAFKIAADPFVGKLAFFRCYSGVCPAGSYVLNSTKDKKERIGRLLLMHSNSRTDIEEVRAGDICAIVGLKDTTTGDTLCDVSHPIILESMEFPEPVIRVAIEPKTKAGQEKMTMALIKLAEEDPTFKTYTDQETGQTIIAGMGELHLDIIVDRLLREFKVEANVGKPQVAYRETIRKKIEAEGKYIRQSGGKGQYGHCKVIMEPLEQGQGYVFEDKTVGGSVPKEYIPAVDNGIQEARMSGILAGYECVDFKVTLYDGSYHEVDSSEMAFKIAGSMAFKDGMKKGDAYLLEPIMKVDVTLPDEYLGDVMGNVSSRRGTIFGTDLNNGSQIIHAEIPLSEMFGYATDLRSRTQGRGNYTMQFDHYAEVPRNIAEKVIGERAKANA
;
A
#
# COMPACT_ATOMS: atom_id res chain seq x y z
N GLY A 1 -3.34 -9.84 -18.84
CA GLY A 1 -3.58 -10.05 -17.42
C GLY A 1 -3.02 -8.93 -16.57
N ILE A 2 -3.70 -8.63 -15.48
CA ILE A 2 -3.26 -7.64 -14.50
C ILE A 2 -2.88 -8.40 -13.22
N THR A 3 -1.73 -8.08 -12.63
CA THR A 3 -1.34 -8.61 -11.33
C THR A 3 -2.22 -7.97 -10.26
N ILE A 4 -2.92 -8.78 -9.48
CA ILE A 4 -3.90 -8.31 -8.47
C ILE A 4 -3.31 -8.35 -7.07
N THR A 5 -2.61 -9.43 -6.73
CA THR A 5 -2.01 -9.65 -5.42
C THR A 5 -0.50 -9.81 -5.54
N SER A 6 0.23 -9.37 -4.51
CA SER A 6 1.67 -9.63 -4.47
C SER A 6 1.95 -11.12 -4.28
N ALA A 7 3.01 -11.60 -4.89
CA ALA A 7 3.50 -12.96 -4.73
C ALA A 7 4.95 -12.91 -4.24
N ALA A 8 5.28 -13.77 -3.29
CA ALA A 8 6.65 -13.88 -2.78
C ALA A 8 7.25 -15.23 -3.20
N THR A 9 8.43 -15.19 -3.79
CA THR A 9 9.18 -16.38 -4.18
C THR A 9 10.66 -16.18 -3.91
N THR A 10 11.38 -17.27 -3.78
CA THR A 10 12.82 -17.23 -3.54
C THR A 10 13.56 -17.88 -4.71
N THR A 11 14.63 -17.27 -5.16
CA THR A 11 15.52 -17.83 -6.17
C THR A 11 16.97 -17.67 -5.74
N GLN A 12 17.86 -18.38 -6.41
CA GLN A 12 19.30 -18.27 -6.21
C GLN A 12 19.95 -17.86 -7.52
N TRP A 13 20.89 -16.94 -7.45
CA TRP A 13 21.58 -16.43 -8.62
C TRP A 13 23.07 -16.27 -8.37
N ARG A 14 23.85 -16.54 -9.39
CA ARG A 14 25.30 -16.41 -9.42
C ARG A 14 25.70 -15.59 -10.64
N THR A 15 26.44 -14.51 -10.42
CA THR A 15 26.83 -13.59 -11.51
C THR A 15 27.89 -14.18 -12.43
N ALA A 16 28.65 -15.16 -11.95
CA ALA A 16 29.65 -15.92 -12.71
C ALA A 16 29.78 -17.32 -12.12
N PRO A 17 30.31 -18.31 -12.87
CA PRO A 17 30.46 -19.70 -12.37
C PRO A 17 31.26 -19.83 -11.08
N ASP A 18 32.21 -18.94 -10.84
CA ASP A 18 33.07 -18.90 -9.65
C ASP A 18 32.60 -17.90 -8.59
N ALA A 19 31.56 -17.14 -8.85
CA ALA A 19 31.01 -16.19 -7.91
C ALA A 19 30.17 -16.88 -6.81
N PRO A 20 30.05 -16.27 -5.61
CA PRO A 20 29.20 -16.80 -4.57
C PRO A 20 27.73 -16.79 -4.98
N MET A 21 26.99 -17.80 -4.52
CA MET A 21 25.54 -17.89 -4.76
C MET A 21 24.81 -16.86 -3.87
N THR A 22 23.94 -16.08 -4.47
CA THR A 22 23.10 -15.10 -3.76
C THR A 22 21.65 -15.57 -3.75
N ARG A 23 21.05 -15.59 -2.57
CA ARG A 23 19.60 -15.80 -2.43
C ARG A 23 18.89 -14.48 -2.71
N ILE A 24 17.93 -14.50 -3.61
CA ILE A 24 17.10 -13.34 -3.94
C ILE A 24 15.67 -13.68 -3.54
N ASN A 25 15.10 -12.90 -2.63
CA ASN A 25 13.70 -12.96 -2.27
C ASN A 25 12.94 -11.96 -3.15
N LEU A 26 12.09 -12.48 -4.02
CA LEU A 26 11.32 -11.69 -4.98
C LEU A 26 9.91 -11.48 -4.47
N ILE A 27 9.46 -10.24 -4.43
CA ILE A 27 8.08 -9.89 -4.17
C ILE A 27 7.56 -9.20 -5.42
N ASP A 28 6.69 -9.90 -6.16
CA ASP A 28 6.02 -9.35 -7.32
C ASP A 28 4.82 -8.53 -6.87
N THR A 29 4.76 -7.26 -7.27
CA THR A 29 3.71 -6.33 -6.85
C THR A 29 2.83 -5.91 -8.02
N PRO A 30 1.51 -5.69 -7.80
CA PRO A 30 0.65 -5.18 -8.85
C PRO A 30 1.03 -3.75 -9.25
N GLY A 31 0.87 -3.44 -10.53
CA GLY A 31 1.13 -2.11 -11.07
C GLY A 31 -0.09 -1.21 -11.16
N HIS A 32 -1.28 -1.74 -10.91
CA HIS A 32 -2.52 -0.98 -11.04
C HIS A 32 -2.82 -0.15 -9.78
N VAL A 33 -3.31 1.08 -9.96
CA VAL A 33 -3.55 2.02 -8.85
C VAL A 33 -4.57 1.52 -7.82
N ASP A 34 -5.53 0.69 -8.21
CA ASP A 34 -6.50 0.13 -7.28
C ASP A 34 -5.87 -0.82 -6.26
N PHE A 35 -4.64 -1.25 -6.52
CA PHE A 35 -3.87 -2.14 -5.64
C PHE A 35 -2.67 -1.45 -4.99
N THR A 36 -2.72 -0.15 -4.85
CA THR A 36 -1.68 0.68 -4.25
C THR A 36 -1.28 0.20 -2.85
N VAL A 37 -2.23 -0.30 -2.09
CA VAL A 37 -2.00 -0.84 -0.74
C VAL A 37 -1.13 -2.10 -0.76
N GLU A 38 -1.30 -2.97 -1.77
CA GLU A 38 -0.43 -4.13 -1.94
C GLU A 38 1.02 -3.71 -2.19
N VAL A 39 1.21 -2.67 -2.99
CA VAL A 39 2.54 -2.08 -3.23
C VAL A 39 3.11 -1.50 -1.94
N GLU A 40 2.32 -0.73 -1.18
CA GLU A 40 2.76 -0.14 0.09
C GLU A 40 3.19 -1.17 1.12
N ARG A 41 2.43 -2.25 1.26
CA ARG A 41 2.79 -3.37 2.14
C ARG A 41 4.14 -3.97 1.76
N SER A 42 4.33 -4.19 0.47
CA SER A 42 5.58 -4.76 -0.05
C SER A 42 6.76 -3.81 0.17
N LEU A 43 6.60 -2.53 -0.11
CA LEU A 43 7.68 -1.53 0.02
C LEU A 43 8.24 -1.45 1.44
N LYS A 44 7.44 -1.66 2.46
CA LYS A 44 7.90 -1.65 3.86
C LYS A 44 8.92 -2.72 4.18
N VAL A 45 8.88 -3.85 3.51
CA VAL A 45 9.75 -5.00 3.79
C VAL A 45 10.84 -5.20 2.75
N LEU A 46 10.89 -4.38 1.70
CA LEU A 46 11.89 -4.47 0.66
C LEU A 46 13.21 -3.82 1.08
N ASP A 47 14.32 -4.43 0.70
CA ASP A 47 15.65 -3.82 0.78
C ASP A 47 15.91 -2.91 -0.43
N GLY A 48 15.46 -3.33 -1.59
CA GLY A 48 15.55 -2.59 -2.84
C GLY A 48 14.43 -3.00 -3.79
N ALA A 49 14.29 -2.29 -4.88
CA ALA A 49 13.25 -2.55 -5.87
C ALA A 49 13.77 -2.46 -7.30
N VAL A 50 13.13 -3.23 -8.18
CA VAL A 50 13.27 -3.09 -9.62
C VAL A 50 11.99 -2.42 -10.13
N ALA A 51 12.10 -1.18 -10.60
CA ALA A 51 10.99 -0.47 -11.22
C ALA A 51 10.92 -0.85 -12.69
N VAL A 52 9.81 -1.46 -13.11
CA VAL A 52 9.63 -1.93 -14.48
C VAL A 52 8.80 -0.92 -15.26
N PHE A 53 9.37 -0.41 -16.35
CA PHE A 53 8.70 0.52 -17.26
C PHE A 53 8.45 -0.14 -18.61
N CYS A 54 7.38 0.24 -19.27
CA CYS A 54 7.14 -0.19 -20.64
C CYS A 54 7.93 0.69 -21.61
N ALA A 55 8.67 0.10 -22.54
CA ALA A 55 9.47 0.85 -23.53
C ALA A 55 8.62 1.75 -24.45
N LYS A 56 7.37 1.42 -24.65
CA LYS A 56 6.41 2.21 -25.42
C LYS A 56 5.72 3.29 -24.58
N GLY A 57 5.11 2.90 -23.49
CA GLY A 57 4.35 3.81 -22.62
C GLY A 57 5.22 4.70 -21.74
N GLY A 58 6.41 4.26 -21.41
CA GLY A 58 7.33 4.98 -20.54
C GLY A 58 6.80 5.15 -19.13
N VAL A 59 6.86 6.37 -18.63
CA VAL A 59 6.34 6.72 -17.32
C VAL A 59 4.84 6.99 -17.43
N GLU A 60 4.05 6.11 -16.86
CA GLU A 60 2.59 6.20 -16.80
C GLU A 60 2.15 6.71 -15.42
N PRO A 61 0.88 7.13 -15.22
CA PRO A 61 0.41 7.58 -13.91
C PRO A 61 0.62 6.57 -12.78
N GLN A 62 0.45 5.27 -13.07
CA GLN A 62 0.76 4.21 -12.09
C GLN A 62 2.23 4.20 -11.70
N SER A 63 3.12 4.41 -12.68
CA SER A 63 4.57 4.48 -12.43
C SER A 63 4.92 5.61 -11.49
N GLU A 64 4.30 6.77 -11.65
CA GLU A 64 4.50 7.93 -10.78
C GLU A 64 4.07 7.65 -9.34
N THR A 65 2.91 7.02 -9.18
CA THR A 65 2.37 6.68 -7.85
C THR A 65 3.29 5.73 -7.10
N VAL A 66 3.68 4.64 -7.74
CA VAL A 66 4.58 3.63 -7.16
C VAL A 66 5.95 4.22 -6.86
N TRP A 67 6.46 5.07 -7.74
CA TRP A 67 7.76 5.74 -7.54
C TRP A 67 7.76 6.66 -6.33
N ARG A 68 6.70 7.45 -6.16
CA ARG A 68 6.55 8.33 -4.98
C ARG A 68 6.43 7.53 -3.68
N GLN A 69 5.72 6.41 -3.71
CA GLN A 69 5.65 5.52 -2.55
C GLN A 69 7.02 4.95 -2.19
N ALA A 70 7.80 4.53 -3.19
CA ALA A 70 9.15 4.05 -2.95
C ALA A 70 10.06 5.15 -2.39
N ASP A 71 9.88 6.41 -2.80
CA ASP A 71 10.57 7.56 -2.21
C ASP A 71 10.18 7.75 -0.73
N LYS A 72 8.89 7.65 -0.44
CA LYS A 72 8.35 7.77 0.93
C LYS A 72 9.00 6.77 1.89
N TYR A 73 9.20 5.54 1.45
CA TYR A 73 9.79 4.48 2.26
C TYR A 73 11.31 4.35 2.12
N GLY A 74 11.93 5.23 1.35
CA GLY A 74 13.39 5.24 1.21
C GLY A 74 13.95 3.98 0.55
N VAL A 75 13.26 3.40 -0.42
CA VAL A 75 13.65 2.16 -1.09
C VAL A 75 14.56 2.44 -2.28
N PRO A 76 15.83 2.01 -2.26
CA PRO A 76 16.72 2.11 -3.42
C PRO A 76 16.18 1.34 -4.62
N ARG A 77 16.35 1.91 -5.81
CA ARG A 77 15.77 1.34 -7.04
C ARG A 77 16.73 1.32 -8.19
N ILE A 78 16.67 0.22 -8.96
CA ILE A 78 17.13 0.15 -10.34
C ILE A 78 15.90 0.12 -11.25
N ALA A 79 16.05 0.52 -12.49
CA ALA A 79 14.96 0.55 -13.46
C ALA A 79 15.21 -0.46 -14.58
N TYR A 80 14.14 -1.08 -15.05
CA TYR A 80 14.18 -2.02 -16.17
C TYR A 80 13.14 -1.60 -17.21
N VAL A 81 13.62 -1.22 -18.39
CA VAL A 81 12.78 -0.85 -19.53
C VAL A 81 12.44 -2.13 -20.29
N ASN A 82 11.23 -2.62 -20.05
CA ASN A 82 10.71 -3.88 -20.58
C ASN A 82 9.97 -3.67 -21.91
N LYS A 83 9.70 -4.75 -22.59
CA LYS A 83 8.95 -4.77 -23.86
C LYS A 83 9.67 -4.01 -24.98
N MET A 84 10.99 -4.15 -25.05
CA MET A 84 11.76 -3.54 -26.15
C MET A 84 11.42 -4.12 -27.54
N ASP A 85 10.74 -5.26 -27.58
CA ASP A 85 10.33 -5.98 -28.79
C ASP A 85 9.01 -5.53 -29.40
N ILE A 86 8.25 -4.66 -28.74
CA ILE A 86 6.95 -4.20 -29.25
C ILE A 86 7.05 -2.94 -30.10
N ASN A 87 6.06 -2.73 -30.98
CA ASN A 87 5.99 -1.54 -31.82
C ASN A 87 5.89 -0.27 -30.96
N GLY A 88 6.71 0.72 -31.26
CA GLY A 88 6.77 1.98 -30.54
C GLY A 88 7.75 1.98 -29.36
N ALA A 89 8.49 0.90 -29.15
CA ALA A 89 9.51 0.82 -28.09
C ALA A 89 10.62 1.86 -28.31
N ASN A 90 10.90 2.66 -27.29
CA ASN A 90 11.93 3.68 -27.32
C ASN A 90 12.58 3.84 -25.92
N PHE A 91 13.72 3.20 -25.75
CA PHE A 91 14.46 3.23 -24.49
C PHE A 91 14.87 4.64 -24.06
N PHE A 92 15.38 5.44 -24.97
CA PHE A 92 15.91 6.78 -24.68
C PHE A 92 14.81 7.77 -24.27
N ASN A 93 13.62 7.61 -24.83
CA ASN A 93 12.46 8.38 -24.42
C ASN A 93 12.06 8.06 -22.96
N VAL A 94 12.15 6.80 -22.54
CA VAL A 94 11.86 6.41 -21.16
C VAL A 94 12.86 7.04 -20.19
N LEU A 95 14.15 7.08 -20.52
CA LEU A 95 15.15 7.78 -19.73
C LEU A 95 14.79 9.26 -19.52
N LYS A 96 14.40 9.93 -20.59
CA LYS A 96 13.98 11.32 -20.56
C LYS A 96 12.74 11.53 -19.68
N MET A 97 11.74 10.67 -19.83
CA MET A 97 10.51 10.72 -19.03
C MET A 97 10.78 10.49 -17.54
N MET A 98 11.66 9.56 -17.19
CA MET A 98 12.06 9.32 -15.80
C MET A 98 12.63 10.59 -15.17
N LYS A 99 13.50 11.28 -15.88
CA LYS A 99 14.12 12.52 -15.39
C LYS A 99 13.09 13.64 -15.24
N GLU A 100 12.26 13.85 -16.26
CA GLU A 100 11.30 14.96 -16.31
C GLU A 100 10.08 14.77 -15.39
N ARG A 101 9.53 13.55 -15.32
CA ARG A 101 8.28 13.26 -14.62
C ARG A 101 8.44 12.73 -13.21
N LEU A 102 9.48 11.93 -12.99
CA LEU A 102 9.73 11.32 -11.68
C LEU A 102 10.72 12.12 -10.83
N GLY A 103 11.42 13.07 -11.43
CA GLY A 103 12.54 13.70 -10.74
C GLY A 103 13.64 12.71 -10.37
N ALA A 104 13.72 11.58 -11.10
CA ALA A 104 14.69 10.53 -10.87
C ALA A 104 16.08 10.93 -11.38
N HIS A 105 17.06 10.14 -11.00
CA HIS A 105 18.45 10.29 -11.45
C HIS A 105 18.85 9.11 -12.34
N PRO A 106 18.20 8.94 -13.52
CA PRO A 106 18.43 7.80 -14.38
C PRO A 106 19.80 7.85 -15.04
N VAL A 107 20.53 6.76 -14.94
CA VAL A 107 21.82 6.56 -15.61
C VAL A 107 21.77 5.21 -16.32
N ALA A 108 21.88 5.22 -17.65
CA ALA A 108 21.90 3.99 -18.42
C ALA A 108 23.18 3.19 -18.13
N LEU A 109 23.02 1.94 -17.71
CA LEU A 109 24.13 0.99 -17.62
C LEU A 109 24.15 0.06 -18.83
N GLN A 110 23.05 0.03 -19.57
CA GLN A 110 22.91 -0.66 -20.85
C GLN A 110 22.24 0.24 -21.84
N ILE A 111 22.52 0.04 -23.11
CA ILE A 111 21.73 0.58 -24.21
C ILE A 111 21.27 -0.58 -25.11
N PRO A 112 20.07 -0.53 -25.69
CA PRO A 112 19.57 -1.63 -26.50
C PRO A 112 20.26 -1.71 -27.85
N ILE A 113 20.42 -2.91 -28.38
CA ILE A 113 20.81 -3.18 -29.75
C ILE A 113 19.55 -3.47 -30.54
N GLY A 114 19.12 -2.50 -31.37
CA GLY A 114 17.86 -2.54 -32.06
C GLY A 114 16.69 -2.17 -31.17
N ASN A 115 15.51 -2.14 -31.75
CA ASN A 115 14.23 -1.92 -31.08
C ASN A 115 13.12 -2.58 -31.88
N GLU A 116 11.97 -2.81 -31.26
CA GLU A 116 10.86 -3.49 -31.91
C GLU A 116 11.31 -4.88 -32.42
N ASP A 117 11.03 -5.21 -33.69
CA ASP A 117 11.40 -6.50 -34.30
C ASP A 117 12.92 -6.74 -34.35
N THR A 118 13.69 -5.66 -34.35
CA THR A 118 15.17 -5.71 -34.48
C THR A 118 15.88 -5.81 -33.13
N PHE A 119 15.15 -5.74 -32.02
CA PHE A 119 15.73 -5.88 -30.69
C PHE A 119 16.35 -7.27 -30.52
N LYS A 120 17.66 -7.33 -30.34
CA LYS A 120 18.40 -8.59 -30.25
C LYS A 120 19.36 -8.70 -29.08
N GLY A 121 19.51 -7.64 -28.31
CA GLY A 121 20.42 -7.64 -27.19
C GLY A 121 20.69 -6.25 -26.65
N MET A 122 21.79 -6.09 -25.94
CA MET A 122 22.17 -4.82 -25.33
C MET A 122 23.69 -4.66 -25.31
N ILE A 123 24.11 -3.41 -25.18
CA ILE A 123 25.52 -3.07 -24.91
C ILE A 123 25.64 -2.82 -23.43
N ASP A 124 26.54 -3.53 -22.77
CA ASP A 124 26.92 -3.29 -21.38
C ASP A 124 27.92 -2.13 -21.35
N LEU A 125 27.51 -1.00 -20.79
CA LEU A 125 28.34 0.20 -20.70
C LEU A 125 29.43 0.11 -19.63
N VAL A 126 29.31 -0.83 -18.71
CA VAL A 126 30.35 -1.08 -17.69
C VAL A 126 31.54 -1.83 -18.30
N THR A 127 31.28 -2.88 -19.05
CA THR A 127 32.31 -3.72 -19.68
C THR A 127 32.66 -3.27 -21.12
N MET A 128 31.81 -2.46 -21.74
CA MET A 128 31.91 -2.06 -23.15
C MET A 128 31.92 -3.25 -24.10
N LYS A 129 31.04 -4.19 -23.85
CA LYS A 129 30.81 -5.36 -24.69
C LYS A 129 29.35 -5.43 -25.12
N ALA A 130 29.09 -5.99 -26.31
CA ALA A 130 27.75 -6.27 -26.77
C ALA A 130 27.34 -7.67 -26.34
N GLU A 131 26.08 -7.80 -25.91
CA GLU A 131 25.49 -9.08 -25.51
C GLU A 131 24.30 -9.35 -26.43
N ILE A 132 24.46 -10.33 -27.31
CA ILE A 132 23.48 -10.64 -28.36
C ILE A 132 22.87 -11.99 -28.04
N TYR A 133 21.55 -12.05 -28.07
CA TYR A 133 20.78 -13.28 -27.92
C TYR A 133 20.67 -13.99 -29.26
N GLU A 134 21.20 -15.21 -29.32
CA GLU A 134 21.29 -15.98 -30.56
C GLU A 134 20.08 -16.88 -30.83
N ASP A 135 19.24 -17.11 -29.81
CA ASP A 135 18.07 -17.96 -29.90
C ASP A 135 16.77 -17.21 -29.54
N GLU A 136 15.64 -17.74 -30.01
CA GLU A 136 14.33 -17.15 -29.72
C GLU A 136 13.89 -17.34 -28.25
N LEU A 137 14.45 -18.35 -27.56
CA LEU A 137 14.14 -18.64 -26.16
C LEU A 137 14.94 -17.82 -25.16
N GLY A 138 15.93 -17.02 -25.64
CA GLY A 138 16.76 -16.19 -24.78
C GLY A 138 17.72 -16.96 -23.88
N ASN A 139 18.08 -18.18 -24.25
CA ASN A 139 18.98 -19.04 -23.46
C ASN A 139 20.46 -18.90 -23.84
N VAL A 140 20.73 -18.51 -25.07
CA VAL A 140 22.08 -18.39 -25.60
C VAL A 140 22.44 -16.92 -25.76
N ILE A 141 23.38 -16.45 -24.92
CA ILE A 141 23.90 -15.10 -24.93
C ILE A 141 25.32 -15.14 -25.48
N ASN A 142 25.57 -14.36 -26.55
CA ASN A 142 26.89 -14.24 -27.14
C ASN A 142 27.49 -12.86 -26.83
N GLU A 143 28.62 -12.83 -26.11
CA GLU A 143 29.35 -11.60 -25.84
C GLU A 143 30.29 -11.30 -27.00
N THR A 144 30.11 -10.15 -27.64
CA THR A 144 30.89 -9.73 -28.80
C THR A 144 31.39 -8.30 -28.65
N GLU A 145 32.20 -7.86 -29.62
CA GLU A 145 32.56 -6.45 -29.73
C GLU A 145 31.35 -5.61 -30.10
N ILE A 146 31.34 -4.34 -29.69
CA ILE A 146 30.26 -3.41 -29.99
C ILE A 146 30.17 -3.22 -31.51
N PRO A 147 28.95 -3.32 -32.10
CA PRO A 147 28.75 -3.03 -33.50
C PRO A 147 29.28 -1.65 -33.89
N ALA A 148 29.97 -1.56 -35.03
CA ALA A 148 30.64 -0.33 -35.48
C ALA A 148 29.69 0.88 -35.59
N ASP A 149 28.44 0.65 -35.99
CA ASP A 149 27.39 1.68 -36.11
C ASP A 149 26.85 2.19 -34.78
N MET A 150 27.10 1.49 -33.70
CA MET A 150 26.68 1.85 -32.33
C MET A 150 27.81 2.35 -31.44
N LYS A 151 29.03 2.30 -31.90
CA LYS A 151 30.22 2.63 -31.10
C LYS A 151 30.18 4.06 -30.57
N ALA A 152 29.81 5.02 -31.39
CA ALA A 152 29.71 6.43 -31.00
C ALA A 152 28.65 6.66 -29.93
N GLN A 153 27.49 6.05 -30.08
CA GLN A 153 26.42 6.11 -29.07
C GLN A 153 26.81 5.43 -27.77
N ALA A 154 27.46 4.28 -27.84
CA ALA A 154 27.95 3.57 -26.66
C ALA A 154 28.98 4.42 -25.88
N GLU A 155 29.89 5.08 -26.56
CA GLU A 155 30.88 5.98 -25.96
C GLU A 155 30.23 7.20 -25.31
N GLU A 156 29.20 7.78 -25.94
CA GLU A 156 28.42 8.89 -25.40
C GLU A 156 27.75 8.52 -24.07
N TYR A 157 27.04 7.41 -24.04
CA TYR A 157 26.36 6.94 -22.82
C TYR A 157 27.34 6.41 -21.76
N ARG A 158 28.45 5.83 -22.16
CA ARG A 158 29.53 5.49 -21.23
C ARG A 158 30.09 6.73 -20.56
N GLN A 159 30.29 7.81 -21.30
CA GLN A 159 30.78 9.07 -20.74
C GLN A 159 29.82 9.63 -19.68
N ILE A 160 28.50 9.56 -19.92
CA ILE A 160 27.49 9.95 -18.95
C ILE A 160 27.60 9.09 -17.68
N LEU A 161 27.78 7.78 -17.83
CA LEU A 161 27.97 6.86 -16.71
C LEU A 161 29.23 7.21 -15.90
N LEU A 162 30.35 7.45 -16.59
CA LEU A 162 31.62 7.76 -15.91
C LEU A 162 31.56 9.10 -15.17
N GLU A 163 30.88 10.10 -15.72
CA GLU A 163 30.64 11.37 -15.03
C GLU A 163 29.80 11.18 -13.75
N ALA A 164 28.75 10.39 -13.83
CA ALA A 164 27.91 10.08 -12.68
C ALA A 164 28.68 9.30 -11.61
N VAL A 165 29.53 8.37 -12.01
CA VAL A 165 30.39 7.61 -11.12
C VAL A 165 31.44 8.50 -10.46
N ALA A 166 32.05 9.42 -11.21
CA ALA A 166 33.05 10.34 -10.69
C ALA A 166 32.51 11.25 -9.59
N GLU A 167 31.24 11.64 -9.67
CA GLU A 167 30.60 12.47 -8.65
C GLU A 167 30.43 11.77 -7.29
N THR A 168 30.55 10.45 -7.24
CA THR A 168 30.30 9.67 -6.00
C THR A 168 31.49 9.65 -5.04
N ASP A 169 32.69 9.90 -5.52
CA ASP A 169 33.93 9.72 -4.77
C ASP A 169 35.02 10.64 -5.33
N ASP A 170 35.68 11.39 -4.44
CA ASP A 170 36.75 12.32 -4.82
C ASP A 170 37.95 11.61 -5.51
N ALA A 171 38.29 10.41 -5.09
CA ALA A 171 39.37 9.63 -5.70
C ALA A 171 39.03 9.22 -7.14
N LEU A 172 37.79 8.84 -7.40
CA LEU A 172 37.29 8.51 -8.73
C LEU A 172 37.22 9.76 -9.62
N MET A 173 36.86 10.89 -9.04
CA MET A 173 36.83 12.18 -9.72
C MET A 173 38.21 12.60 -10.19
N GLU A 174 39.24 12.45 -9.35
CA GLU A 174 40.65 12.70 -9.71
C GLU A 174 41.12 11.81 -10.85
N LYS A 175 40.81 10.53 -10.81
CA LYS A 175 41.13 9.58 -11.89
C LYS A 175 40.46 9.96 -13.20
N PHE A 176 39.19 10.32 -13.12
CA PHE A 176 38.39 10.71 -14.28
C PHE A 176 38.95 11.96 -14.95
N PHE A 177 39.28 13.00 -14.18
CA PHE A 177 39.85 14.24 -14.72
C PHE A 177 41.28 14.07 -15.21
N ALA A 178 42.04 13.13 -14.65
CA ALA A 178 43.37 12.79 -15.10
C ALA A 178 43.40 11.95 -16.40
N GLY A 179 42.20 11.56 -16.90
CA GLY A 179 42.07 10.73 -18.09
C GLY A 179 42.41 9.25 -17.84
N GLU A 180 42.54 8.83 -16.59
CA GLU A 180 42.78 7.44 -16.24
C GLU A 180 41.49 6.61 -16.41
N GLU A 181 41.64 5.38 -16.90
CA GLU A 181 40.53 4.46 -17.07
C GLU A 181 40.08 3.89 -15.72
N LEU A 182 38.75 3.92 -15.47
CA LEU A 182 38.17 3.29 -14.29
C LEU A 182 37.95 1.81 -14.55
N SER A 183 38.30 0.97 -13.57
CA SER A 183 38.08 -0.47 -13.66
C SER A 183 36.56 -0.81 -13.56
N VAL A 184 36.20 -2.00 -14.03
CA VAL A 184 34.84 -2.53 -13.90
C VAL A 184 34.41 -2.57 -12.43
N GLU A 185 35.30 -2.99 -11.53
CA GLU A 185 35.02 -3.08 -10.09
C GLU A 185 34.80 -1.70 -9.46
N GLU A 186 35.61 -0.70 -9.85
CA GLU A 186 35.42 0.68 -9.40
C GLU A 186 34.09 1.26 -9.84
N ILE A 187 33.70 1.01 -11.09
CA ILE A 187 32.40 1.47 -11.63
C ILE A 187 31.25 0.78 -10.88
N ARG A 188 31.29 -0.54 -10.73
CA ARG A 188 30.23 -1.31 -10.05
C ARG A 188 30.10 -0.91 -8.59
N SER A 189 31.20 -0.75 -7.88
CA SER A 189 31.20 -0.32 -6.49
C SER A 189 30.60 1.08 -6.32
N ALA A 190 30.97 2.02 -7.18
CA ALA A 190 30.45 3.38 -7.14
C ALA A 190 28.97 3.45 -7.49
N VAL A 191 28.51 2.70 -8.48
CA VAL A 191 27.10 2.62 -8.86
C VAL A 191 26.28 2.02 -7.72
N ARG A 192 26.77 0.95 -7.07
CA ARG A 192 26.11 0.36 -5.90
C ARG A 192 25.96 1.38 -4.77
N LYS A 193 27.02 2.08 -4.43
CA LYS A 193 27.02 3.10 -3.38
C LYS A 193 26.01 4.21 -3.69
N ALA A 194 25.99 4.71 -4.90
CA ALA A 194 25.05 5.74 -5.33
C ALA A 194 23.60 5.25 -5.37
N THR A 195 23.38 4.01 -5.78
CA THR A 195 22.04 3.39 -5.79
C THR A 195 21.49 3.25 -4.38
N ILE A 196 22.27 2.75 -3.45
CA ILE A 196 21.90 2.58 -2.03
C ILE A 196 21.64 3.95 -1.38
N ALA A 197 22.46 4.95 -1.71
CA ALA A 197 22.26 6.33 -1.25
C ALA A 197 21.09 7.06 -1.92
N MET A 198 20.44 6.44 -2.89
CA MET A 198 19.31 7.00 -3.67
C MET A 198 19.68 8.25 -4.48
N THR A 199 20.93 8.38 -4.88
CA THR A 199 21.45 9.48 -5.73
C THR A 199 21.54 9.08 -7.19
N MET A 200 21.34 7.80 -7.51
CA MET A 200 21.38 7.26 -8.87
C MET A 200 20.36 6.16 -9.03
N ASN A 201 19.73 6.10 -10.18
CA ASN A 201 18.85 5.01 -10.59
C ASN A 201 19.44 4.35 -11.84
N PRO A 202 20.18 3.24 -11.70
CA PRO A 202 20.67 2.50 -12.86
C PRO A 202 19.55 1.98 -13.73
N VAL A 203 19.67 2.13 -15.04
CA VAL A 203 18.62 1.74 -15.98
C VAL A 203 19.14 0.65 -16.92
N PHE A 204 18.34 -0.40 -17.04
CA PHE A 204 18.58 -1.59 -17.86
C PHE A 204 17.44 -1.74 -18.87
N CYS A 205 17.62 -2.60 -19.85
CA CYS A 205 16.61 -2.83 -20.88
C CYS A 205 16.49 -4.30 -21.25
N GLY A 206 15.37 -4.67 -21.81
CA GLY A 206 15.13 -6.02 -22.28
C GLY A 206 13.69 -6.30 -22.68
N SER A 207 13.41 -7.56 -22.89
CA SER A 207 12.08 -8.10 -23.10
C SER A 207 11.92 -9.37 -22.28
N SER A 208 11.20 -9.28 -21.18
CA SER A 208 10.98 -10.44 -20.30
C SER A 208 10.18 -11.55 -21.00
N TYR A 209 9.24 -11.18 -21.86
CA TYR A 209 8.46 -12.13 -22.64
C TYR A 209 9.33 -12.97 -23.57
N LYS A 210 10.35 -12.36 -24.17
CA LYS A 210 11.34 -13.04 -25.03
C LYS A 210 12.53 -13.57 -24.25
N ASN A 211 12.53 -13.46 -22.93
CA ASN A 211 13.64 -13.80 -22.03
C ASN A 211 14.98 -13.14 -22.44
N LYS A 212 14.91 -11.91 -22.95
CA LYS A 212 16.09 -11.12 -23.35
C LYS A 212 16.36 -10.04 -22.32
N GLY A 213 17.53 -10.09 -21.68
CA GLY A 213 17.95 -9.13 -20.68
C GLY A 213 17.66 -9.51 -19.24
N VAL A 214 16.96 -10.60 -18.96
CA VAL A 214 16.58 -11.02 -17.61
C VAL A 214 17.80 -11.47 -16.81
N GLN A 215 18.71 -12.22 -17.41
CA GLN A 215 19.94 -12.69 -16.75
C GLN A 215 20.80 -11.51 -16.29
N LYS A 216 20.94 -10.50 -17.12
CA LYS A 216 21.72 -9.31 -16.81
C LYS A 216 21.02 -8.41 -15.79
N LEU A 217 19.70 -8.44 -15.74
CA LEU A 217 18.94 -7.78 -14.69
C LEU A 217 19.17 -8.46 -13.33
N LEU A 218 19.21 -9.79 -13.28
CA LEU A 218 19.54 -10.54 -12.06
C LEU A 218 20.98 -10.24 -11.59
N ASP A 219 21.91 -10.16 -12.52
CA ASP A 219 23.29 -9.70 -12.20
C ASP A 219 23.26 -8.29 -11.56
N ALA A 220 22.47 -7.39 -12.12
CA ALA A 220 22.33 -6.02 -11.64
C ALA A 220 21.73 -5.96 -10.22
N VAL A 221 20.75 -6.80 -9.91
CA VAL A 221 20.21 -6.94 -8.56
C VAL A 221 21.30 -7.29 -7.56
N VAL A 222 22.14 -8.27 -7.90
CA VAL A 222 23.27 -8.70 -7.04
C VAL A 222 24.31 -7.60 -6.90
N TYR A 223 24.67 -6.91 -7.99
CA TYR A 223 25.71 -5.88 -7.97
C TYR A 223 25.29 -4.58 -7.30
N TYR A 224 24.04 -4.13 -7.48
CA TYR A 224 23.67 -2.74 -7.23
C TYR A 224 22.61 -2.54 -6.16
N LEU A 225 21.74 -3.49 -5.91
CA LEU A 225 20.73 -3.36 -4.88
C LEU A 225 21.26 -3.75 -3.49
N PRO A 226 20.75 -3.12 -2.42
CA PRO A 226 21.24 -3.41 -1.07
C PRO A 226 20.83 -4.81 -0.60
N SER A 227 21.71 -5.39 0.25
CA SER A 227 21.36 -6.55 1.07
C SER A 227 20.76 -6.07 2.39
N PRO A 228 20.17 -6.97 3.20
CA PRO A 228 19.70 -6.62 4.55
C PRO A 228 20.77 -5.95 5.43
N LEU A 229 22.05 -6.21 5.19
CA LEU A 229 23.16 -5.60 5.94
C LEU A 229 23.46 -4.15 5.53
N ASP A 230 23.01 -3.73 4.35
CA ASP A 230 23.23 -2.38 3.82
C ASP A 230 22.16 -1.38 4.24
N ILE A 231 21.05 -1.85 4.79
CA ILE A 231 19.94 -1.01 5.22
C ILE A 231 20.06 -0.63 6.71
N ALA A 232 19.36 0.42 7.10
CA ALA A 232 19.32 0.86 8.50
C ALA A 232 18.72 -0.23 9.41
N ASN A 233 19.16 -0.25 10.67
CA ASN A 233 18.61 -1.13 11.69
C ASN A 233 17.11 -0.89 11.85
N ILE A 234 16.35 -1.96 12.08
CA ILE A 234 14.90 -1.84 12.28
C ILE A 234 14.60 -1.17 13.62
N LYS A 235 13.68 -0.24 13.62
CA LYS A 235 13.23 0.49 14.80
C LYS A 235 11.82 0.08 15.20
N GLY A 236 11.57 0.13 16.48
CA GLY A 236 10.26 -0.15 17.06
C GLY A 236 10.16 0.42 18.45
N THR A 237 9.09 0.07 19.16
CA THR A 237 8.84 0.51 20.52
C THR A 237 8.74 -0.70 21.45
N ASP A 238 9.21 -0.54 22.69
CA ASP A 238 9.01 -1.55 23.73
C ASP A 238 7.64 -1.39 24.41
N LYS A 239 7.35 -2.20 25.44
CA LYS A 239 6.09 -2.13 26.20
C LYS A 239 5.85 -0.79 26.88
N SER A 240 6.90 -0.04 27.17
CA SER A 240 6.81 1.29 27.80
C SER A 240 6.65 2.43 26.79
N GLY A 241 6.69 2.13 25.50
CA GLY A 241 6.65 3.11 24.42
C GLY A 241 8.01 3.73 24.07
N ALA A 242 9.10 3.28 24.72
CA ALA A 242 10.45 3.75 24.42
C ALA A 242 10.94 3.18 23.07
N GLU A 243 11.65 3.99 22.30
CA GLU A 243 12.24 3.56 21.03
C GLU A 243 13.32 2.50 21.27
N VAL A 244 13.24 1.41 20.53
CA VAL A 244 14.17 0.28 20.56
C VAL A 244 14.64 -0.03 19.15
N GLU A 245 15.91 -0.42 19.00
CA GLU A 245 16.51 -0.74 17.72
C GLU A 245 17.02 -2.18 17.72
N ARG A 246 16.95 -2.86 16.59
CA ARG A 246 17.52 -4.20 16.38
C ARG A 246 18.39 -4.19 15.15
N LYS A 247 19.59 -4.77 15.28
CA LYS A 247 20.52 -4.97 14.17
C LYS A 247 20.11 -6.19 13.35
N THR A 248 20.47 -6.20 12.08
CA THR A 248 20.36 -7.39 11.23
C THR A 248 21.49 -8.35 11.58
N ASP A 249 21.31 -9.11 12.65
CA ASP A 249 22.29 -10.04 13.21
C ASP A 249 21.54 -11.22 13.84
N ASP A 250 22.00 -12.44 13.55
CA ASP A 250 21.45 -13.68 14.11
C ASP A 250 21.55 -13.75 15.63
N LYS A 251 22.48 -13.02 16.23
CA LYS A 251 22.70 -12.97 17.69
C LYS A 251 21.75 -12.03 18.41
N GLU A 252 21.07 -11.15 17.72
CA GLU A 252 20.07 -10.25 18.29
C GLU A 252 18.82 -11.02 18.69
N PRO A 253 17.99 -10.48 19.61
CA PRO A 253 16.68 -11.04 19.89
C PRO A 253 15.83 -11.09 18.62
N PHE A 254 15.09 -12.19 18.43
CA PHE A 254 14.23 -12.38 17.27
C PHE A 254 13.19 -11.29 17.15
N SER A 255 13.03 -10.75 15.95
CA SER A 255 11.94 -9.85 15.59
C SER A 255 11.65 -9.90 14.10
N GLY A 256 10.41 -9.71 13.75
CA GLY A 256 10.00 -9.66 12.36
C GLY A 256 8.55 -9.22 12.17
N LEU A 257 8.17 -9.04 10.94
CA LEU A 257 6.89 -8.48 10.54
C LEU A 257 6.14 -9.43 9.61
N ALA A 258 4.89 -9.74 9.98
CA ALA A 258 3.95 -10.40 9.08
C ALA A 258 3.38 -9.35 8.12
N PHE A 259 3.82 -9.36 6.87
CA PHE A 259 3.46 -8.32 5.91
C PHE A 259 2.35 -8.71 4.95
N LYS A 260 1.98 -9.98 4.90
CA LYS A 260 0.89 -10.48 4.06
C LYS A 260 0.34 -11.78 4.60
N ILE A 261 -0.98 -11.91 4.61
CA ILE A 261 -1.68 -13.16 4.90
C ILE A 261 -2.29 -13.67 3.60
N ALA A 262 -2.16 -14.96 3.35
CA ALA A 262 -2.77 -15.64 2.21
C ALA A 262 -3.47 -16.91 2.66
N ALA A 263 -4.59 -17.24 2.04
CA ALA A 263 -5.24 -18.53 2.23
C ALA A 263 -4.70 -19.53 1.19
N ASP A 264 -4.30 -20.69 1.69
CA ASP A 264 -3.81 -21.77 0.86
C ASP A 264 -4.74 -22.99 0.99
N PRO A 265 -5.16 -23.61 -0.12
CA PRO A 265 -6.10 -24.73 -0.06
C PRO A 265 -5.57 -25.98 0.66
N PHE A 266 -4.23 -26.14 0.75
CA PHE A 266 -3.60 -27.33 1.32
C PHE A 266 -3.16 -27.15 2.77
N VAL A 267 -2.57 -25.99 3.10
CA VAL A 267 -2.01 -25.73 4.44
C VAL A 267 -2.80 -24.71 5.25
N GLY A 268 -3.85 -24.12 4.67
CA GLY A 268 -4.68 -23.13 5.32
C GLY A 268 -4.07 -21.74 5.29
N LYS A 269 -3.99 -21.08 6.43
CA LYS A 269 -3.47 -19.72 6.55
C LYS A 269 -1.94 -19.70 6.43
N LEU A 270 -1.43 -18.91 5.47
CA LEU A 270 -0.02 -18.60 5.30
C LEU A 270 0.23 -17.16 5.72
N ALA A 271 1.20 -16.93 6.61
CA ALA A 271 1.68 -15.60 6.94
C ALA A 271 3.05 -15.38 6.30
N PHE A 272 3.13 -14.50 5.31
CA PHE A 272 4.41 -14.08 4.75
C PHE A 272 5.11 -13.15 5.72
N PHE A 273 6.34 -13.48 6.05
CA PHE A 273 7.05 -12.91 7.18
C PHE A 273 8.46 -12.48 6.78
N ARG A 274 8.85 -11.25 7.16
CA ARG A 274 10.22 -10.77 7.09
C ARG A 274 10.85 -10.83 8.46
N CYS A 275 11.92 -11.61 8.61
CA CYS A 275 12.75 -11.60 9.82
C CYS A 275 13.75 -10.45 9.74
N TYR A 276 13.73 -9.56 10.71
CA TYR A 276 14.67 -8.42 10.78
C TYR A 276 15.86 -8.68 11.68
N SER A 277 15.70 -9.49 12.72
CA SER A 277 16.78 -9.80 13.67
C SER A 277 16.60 -11.19 14.27
N GLY A 278 17.69 -11.76 14.71
CA GLY A 278 17.70 -13.04 15.42
C GLY A 278 17.41 -14.25 14.54
N VAL A 279 17.19 -15.37 15.20
CA VAL A 279 16.87 -16.67 14.57
C VAL A 279 15.64 -17.24 15.24
N CYS A 280 14.70 -17.76 14.46
CA CYS A 280 13.52 -18.43 14.98
C CYS A 280 13.41 -19.85 14.39
N PRO A 281 13.59 -20.89 15.21
CA PRO A 281 13.36 -22.27 14.77
C PRO A 281 11.89 -22.59 14.57
N ALA A 282 11.57 -23.46 13.61
CA ALA A 282 10.25 -24.02 13.46
C ALA A 282 9.81 -24.72 14.76
N GLY A 283 8.53 -24.58 15.11
CA GLY A 283 7.98 -25.12 16.36
C GLY A 283 8.19 -24.24 17.58
N SER A 284 8.91 -23.11 17.47
CA SER A 284 9.15 -22.17 18.57
C SER A 284 7.89 -21.41 18.98
N TYR A 285 7.89 -20.96 20.24
CA TYR A 285 6.90 -20.00 20.73
C TYR A 285 7.42 -18.59 20.59
N VAL A 286 6.60 -17.70 20.08
CA VAL A 286 6.91 -16.28 19.89
C VAL A 286 5.80 -15.40 20.47
N LEU A 287 6.09 -14.14 20.66
CA LEU A 287 5.12 -13.14 21.07
C LEU A 287 4.63 -12.37 19.85
N ASN A 288 3.32 -12.36 19.63
CA ASN A 288 2.70 -11.34 18.79
C ASN A 288 2.54 -10.08 19.64
N SER A 289 3.50 -9.17 19.55
CA SER A 289 3.55 -7.98 20.40
C SER A 289 2.49 -6.95 20.06
N THR A 290 2.02 -6.92 18.82
CA THR A 290 0.94 -6.02 18.40
C THR A 290 -0.38 -6.35 19.11
N LYS A 291 -0.68 -7.64 19.27
CA LYS A 291 -1.89 -8.13 19.94
C LYS A 291 -1.66 -8.62 21.38
N ASP A 292 -0.43 -8.63 21.83
CA ASP A 292 0.00 -9.15 23.14
C ASP A 292 -0.49 -10.59 23.39
N LYS A 293 -0.24 -11.46 22.41
CA LYS A 293 -0.60 -12.87 22.44
C LYS A 293 0.59 -13.75 22.07
N LYS A 294 0.76 -14.86 22.77
CA LYS A 294 1.75 -15.88 22.40
C LYS A 294 1.23 -16.71 21.24
N GLU A 295 2.11 -16.97 20.28
CA GLU A 295 1.83 -17.82 19.13
C GLU A 295 2.90 -18.89 18.97
N ARG A 296 2.53 -20.01 18.40
CA ARG A 296 3.47 -21.07 18.04
C ARG A 296 3.71 -21.05 16.54
N ILE A 297 4.98 -21.03 16.16
CA ILE A 297 5.41 -21.22 14.77
C ILE A 297 5.23 -22.71 14.43
N GLY A 298 4.30 -23.04 13.58
CA GLY A 298 4.08 -24.44 13.17
C GLY A 298 5.16 -24.91 12.20
N ARG A 299 5.05 -24.48 10.96
CA ARG A 299 6.01 -24.77 9.89
C ARG A 299 6.54 -23.48 9.29
N LEU A 300 7.78 -23.51 8.84
CA LEU A 300 8.42 -22.45 8.07
C LEU A 300 8.65 -22.94 6.64
N LEU A 301 8.18 -22.17 5.65
CA LEU A 301 8.26 -22.55 4.24
C LEU A 301 9.01 -21.50 3.43
N LEU A 302 9.87 -21.97 2.51
CA LEU A 302 10.34 -21.17 1.39
C LEU A 302 9.47 -21.49 0.17
N MET A 303 9.07 -20.44 -0.51
CA MET A 303 8.25 -20.54 -1.72
C MET A 303 9.14 -20.48 -2.96
N HIS A 304 9.12 -21.53 -3.78
CA HIS A 304 9.85 -21.61 -5.05
C HIS A 304 8.85 -21.88 -6.17
N SER A 305 8.44 -20.83 -6.88
CA SER A 305 7.42 -20.98 -7.93
C SER A 305 6.15 -21.66 -7.38
N ASN A 306 5.82 -22.84 -7.84
CA ASN A 306 4.67 -23.63 -7.37
C ASN A 306 5.04 -24.64 -6.27
N SER A 307 6.30 -24.72 -5.90
CA SER A 307 6.77 -25.67 -4.89
C SER A 307 7.02 -24.99 -3.55
N ARG A 308 6.92 -25.76 -2.47
CA ARG A 308 7.16 -25.32 -1.10
C ARG A 308 8.22 -26.21 -0.49
N THR A 309 9.17 -25.60 0.20
CA THR A 309 10.23 -26.31 0.89
C THR A 309 10.19 -25.96 2.36
N ASP A 310 10.09 -26.96 3.22
CA ASP A 310 10.22 -26.77 4.66
C ASP A 310 11.63 -26.34 5.01
N ILE A 311 11.75 -25.38 5.90
CA ILE A 311 13.02 -24.94 6.48
C ILE A 311 12.98 -25.09 7.99
N GLU A 312 14.14 -25.34 8.60
CA GLU A 312 14.24 -25.57 10.04
C GLU A 312 14.19 -24.29 10.86
N GLU A 313 14.69 -23.20 10.30
CA GLU A 313 14.75 -21.91 10.98
C GLU A 313 14.72 -20.75 9.99
N VAL A 314 14.24 -19.60 10.45
CA VAL A 314 14.34 -18.32 9.74
C VAL A 314 15.35 -17.44 10.44
N ARG A 315 16.22 -16.78 9.64
CA ARG A 315 17.32 -15.94 10.12
C ARG A 315 17.12 -14.47 9.77
N ALA A 316 17.89 -13.61 10.43
CA ALA A 316 17.88 -12.18 10.14
C ALA A 316 18.08 -11.88 8.64
N GLY A 317 17.18 -11.11 8.06
CA GLY A 317 17.15 -10.76 6.64
C GLY A 317 16.33 -11.70 5.76
N ASP A 318 15.90 -12.85 6.24
CA ASP A 318 15.13 -13.81 5.47
C ASP A 318 13.66 -13.41 5.34
N ILE A 319 13.07 -13.86 4.24
CA ILE A 319 11.63 -13.83 4.01
C ILE A 319 11.15 -15.28 3.90
N CYS A 320 10.09 -15.61 4.62
CA CYS A 320 9.51 -16.96 4.61
C CYS A 320 7.98 -16.89 4.73
N ALA A 321 7.33 -18.04 4.61
CA ALA A 321 5.93 -18.20 4.94
C ALA A 321 5.81 -19.02 6.22
N ILE A 322 4.95 -18.59 7.13
CA ILE A 322 4.69 -19.27 8.40
C ILE A 322 3.31 -19.91 8.36
N VAL A 323 3.25 -21.20 8.73
CA VAL A 323 2.02 -21.97 8.87
C VAL A 323 1.71 -22.18 10.35
N GLY A 324 0.45 -22.11 10.72
CA GLY A 324 0.00 -22.44 12.06
C GLY A 324 -0.26 -21.27 13.00
N LEU A 325 -0.09 -20.04 12.54
CA LEU A 325 -0.45 -18.85 13.31
C LEU A 325 -1.98 -18.72 13.37
N LYS A 326 -2.51 -18.44 14.56
CA LYS A 326 -3.96 -18.36 14.79
C LYS A 326 -4.50 -16.93 14.79
N ASP A 327 -3.79 -16.03 15.47
CA ASP A 327 -4.25 -14.66 15.74
C ASP A 327 -3.49 -13.59 14.96
N THR A 328 -2.42 -13.96 14.29
CA THR A 328 -1.58 -13.01 13.53
C THR A 328 -2.26 -12.56 12.26
N THR A 329 -2.30 -11.25 12.06
CA THR A 329 -2.83 -10.60 10.86
C THR A 329 -1.75 -9.72 10.21
N THR A 330 -2.04 -9.19 9.03
CA THR A 330 -1.09 -8.33 8.30
C THR A 330 -0.70 -7.11 9.14
N GLY A 331 0.59 -6.84 9.22
CA GLY A 331 1.16 -5.74 9.99
C GLY A 331 1.56 -6.09 11.42
N ASP A 332 1.25 -7.29 11.89
CA ASP A 332 1.62 -7.72 13.23
C ASP A 332 3.11 -8.03 13.35
N THR A 333 3.67 -7.70 14.50
CA THR A 333 5.05 -8.03 14.86
C THR A 333 5.10 -9.35 15.61
N LEU A 334 6.01 -10.24 15.22
CA LEU A 334 6.39 -11.42 15.97
C LEU A 334 7.80 -11.21 16.51
N CYS A 335 8.00 -11.48 17.79
CA CYS A 335 9.30 -11.26 18.44
C CYS A 335 9.57 -12.25 19.57
N ASP A 336 10.79 -12.17 20.11
CA ASP A 336 11.20 -12.91 21.30
C ASP A 336 10.32 -12.51 22.49
N VAL A 337 9.81 -13.51 23.21
CA VAL A 337 8.93 -13.29 24.39
C VAL A 337 9.63 -12.47 25.46
N SER A 338 10.95 -12.67 25.65
CA SER A 338 11.75 -12.00 26.69
C SER A 338 12.23 -10.60 26.28
N HIS A 339 12.17 -10.26 25.01
CA HIS A 339 12.61 -8.98 24.46
C HIS A 339 11.54 -8.37 23.54
N PRO A 340 10.42 -7.92 24.11
CA PRO A 340 9.31 -7.41 23.32
C PRO A 340 9.68 -6.16 22.54
N ILE A 341 9.26 -6.13 21.30
CA ILE A 341 9.33 -4.97 20.41
C ILE A 341 8.10 -4.94 19.53
N ILE A 342 7.53 -3.76 19.31
CA ILE A 342 6.50 -3.55 18.30
C ILE A 342 7.16 -2.75 17.18
N LEU A 343 7.31 -3.37 16.03
CA LEU A 343 7.82 -2.71 14.84
C LEU A 343 6.77 -1.72 14.33
N GLU A 344 7.20 -0.70 13.62
CA GLU A 344 6.29 0.30 13.06
C GLU A 344 5.17 -0.38 12.29
N SER A 345 3.93 -0.12 12.70
CA SER A 345 2.74 -0.73 12.10
C SER A 345 2.47 -0.16 10.71
N MET A 346 1.92 -1.00 9.85
CA MET A 346 1.41 -0.56 8.56
C MET A 346 0.07 0.15 8.77
N GLU A 347 -0.04 1.37 8.26
CA GLU A 347 -1.32 2.08 8.19
C GLU A 347 -2.00 1.75 6.87
N PHE A 348 -3.27 1.39 6.94
CA PHE A 348 -4.07 1.10 5.77
C PHE A 348 -5.19 2.12 5.66
N PRO A 349 -5.52 2.59 4.43
CA PRO A 349 -6.65 3.49 4.25
C PRO A 349 -7.96 2.78 4.57
N GLU A 350 -8.90 3.54 5.13
CA GLU A 350 -10.25 3.03 5.35
C GLU A 350 -11.00 2.86 4.03
N PRO A 351 -11.85 1.84 3.91
CA PRO A 351 -12.67 1.65 2.72
C PRO A 351 -13.55 2.87 2.40
N VAL A 352 -13.72 3.16 1.13
CA VAL A 352 -14.48 4.33 0.67
C VAL A 352 -15.78 3.98 -0.04
N ILE A 353 -15.97 2.71 -0.39
CA ILE A 353 -17.18 2.20 -1.05
C ILE A 353 -17.68 0.95 -0.33
N ARG A 354 -18.97 0.78 -0.27
CA ARG A 354 -19.61 -0.39 0.32
C ARG A 354 -20.79 -0.87 -0.52
N VAL A 355 -21.04 -2.16 -0.49
CA VAL A 355 -22.20 -2.79 -1.14
C VAL A 355 -22.76 -3.88 -0.23
N ALA A 356 -24.06 -4.12 -0.35
CA ALA A 356 -24.69 -5.28 0.24
C ALA A 356 -24.42 -6.50 -0.65
N ILE A 357 -24.16 -7.64 -0.04
CA ILE A 357 -23.94 -8.91 -0.73
C ILE A 357 -24.79 -10.01 -0.07
N GLU A 358 -25.41 -10.85 -0.89
CA GLU A 358 -26.16 -11.99 -0.42
C GLU A 358 -25.89 -13.23 -1.27
N PRO A 359 -25.88 -14.43 -0.69
CA PRO A 359 -25.72 -15.64 -1.48
C PRO A 359 -26.96 -15.90 -2.32
N LYS A 360 -26.80 -16.47 -3.50
CA LYS A 360 -27.94 -16.86 -4.36
C LYS A 360 -28.79 -17.95 -3.74
N THR A 361 -28.22 -18.75 -2.85
CA THR A 361 -28.93 -19.83 -2.13
C THR A 361 -28.76 -19.69 -0.64
N LYS A 362 -29.76 -20.08 0.15
CA LYS A 362 -29.68 -20.06 1.62
C LYS A 362 -28.55 -20.93 2.17
N ALA A 363 -28.27 -22.05 1.52
CA ALA A 363 -27.19 -22.97 1.88
C ALA A 363 -25.79 -22.32 1.72
N GLY A 364 -25.66 -21.29 0.90
CA GLY A 364 -24.41 -20.57 0.69
C GLY A 364 -24.05 -19.56 1.78
N GLN A 365 -24.95 -19.24 2.73
CA GLN A 365 -24.72 -18.17 3.71
C GLN A 365 -23.49 -18.41 4.60
N GLU A 366 -23.37 -19.59 5.20
CA GLU A 366 -22.23 -19.92 6.08
C GLU A 366 -20.93 -19.96 5.27
N LYS A 367 -20.97 -20.55 4.10
CA LYS A 367 -19.82 -20.64 3.19
C LYS A 367 -19.36 -19.26 2.73
N MET A 368 -20.29 -18.37 2.40
CA MET A 368 -20.00 -16.97 2.06
C MET A 368 -19.37 -16.22 3.22
N THR A 369 -19.92 -16.33 4.41
CA THR A 369 -19.41 -15.65 5.61
C THR A 369 -17.98 -16.08 5.91
N MET A 370 -17.70 -17.38 5.88
CA MET A 370 -16.34 -17.89 6.09
C MET A 370 -15.36 -17.43 5.00
N ALA A 371 -15.80 -17.44 3.75
CA ALA A 371 -14.99 -16.99 2.63
C ALA A 371 -14.66 -15.50 2.74
N LEU A 372 -15.63 -14.67 3.09
CA LEU A 372 -15.43 -13.22 3.29
C LEU A 372 -14.48 -12.93 4.44
N ILE A 373 -14.55 -13.68 5.54
CA ILE A 373 -13.61 -13.55 6.67
C ILE A 373 -12.18 -13.86 6.21
N LYS A 374 -11.98 -14.92 5.45
CA LYS A 374 -10.66 -15.28 4.90
C LYS A 374 -10.12 -14.19 3.97
N LEU A 375 -10.96 -13.64 3.10
CA LEU A 375 -10.57 -12.55 2.21
C LEU A 375 -10.21 -11.28 2.98
N ALA A 376 -10.93 -10.97 4.06
CA ALA A 376 -10.63 -9.83 4.93
C ALA A 376 -9.31 -10.01 5.71
N GLU A 377 -8.95 -11.24 6.07
CA GLU A 377 -7.64 -11.55 6.67
C GLU A 377 -6.48 -11.32 5.69
N GLU A 378 -6.68 -11.59 4.41
CA GLU A 378 -5.68 -11.38 3.37
C GLU A 378 -5.50 -9.90 3.02
N ASP A 379 -6.57 -9.12 3.04
CA ASP A 379 -6.60 -7.75 2.56
C ASP A 379 -7.12 -6.79 3.65
N PRO A 380 -6.23 -6.04 4.31
CA PRO A 380 -6.60 -5.09 5.36
C PRO A 380 -7.48 -3.93 4.90
N THR A 381 -7.55 -3.65 3.59
CA THR A 381 -8.41 -2.61 3.03
C THR A 381 -9.81 -3.10 2.68
N PHE A 382 -9.99 -4.41 2.74
CA PHE A 382 -11.31 -5.03 2.56
C PHE A 382 -11.91 -5.33 3.92
N LYS A 383 -13.14 -4.88 4.14
CA LYS A 383 -13.89 -5.14 5.38
C LYS A 383 -15.22 -5.78 5.06
N THR A 384 -15.67 -6.64 5.96
CA THR A 384 -16.99 -7.27 5.91
C THR A 384 -17.63 -7.21 7.28
N TYR A 385 -18.92 -6.92 7.31
CA TYR A 385 -19.69 -6.83 8.54
C TYR A 385 -21.18 -7.02 8.24
N THR A 386 -21.97 -7.27 9.27
CA THR A 386 -23.42 -7.34 9.17
C THR A 386 -24.02 -6.01 9.62
N ASP A 387 -24.86 -5.43 8.76
CA ASP A 387 -25.61 -4.22 9.10
C ASP A 387 -26.65 -4.57 10.18
N GLN A 388 -26.57 -3.92 11.33
CA GLN A 388 -27.44 -4.18 12.48
C GLN A 388 -28.90 -3.82 12.21
N GLU A 389 -29.14 -2.83 11.37
CA GLU A 389 -30.49 -2.37 11.05
C GLU A 389 -31.17 -3.25 10.00
N THR A 390 -30.46 -3.61 8.94
CA THR A 390 -31.03 -4.36 7.81
C THR A 390 -30.78 -5.87 7.86
N GLY A 391 -29.83 -6.32 8.67
CA GLY A 391 -29.39 -7.71 8.72
C GLY A 391 -28.61 -8.16 7.48
N GLN A 392 -28.31 -7.24 6.56
CA GLN A 392 -27.56 -7.55 5.35
C GLN A 392 -26.07 -7.70 5.63
N THR A 393 -25.43 -8.58 4.88
CA THR A 393 -23.96 -8.65 4.86
C THR A 393 -23.44 -7.53 3.95
N ILE A 394 -22.53 -6.72 4.49
CA ILE A 394 -21.91 -5.59 3.79
C ILE A 394 -20.45 -5.93 3.51
N ILE A 395 -19.97 -5.62 2.31
CA ILE A 395 -18.56 -5.61 1.96
C ILE A 395 -18.13 -4.18 1.61
N ALA A 396 -16.94 -3.81 2.06
CA ALA A 396 -16.39 -2.47 1.87
C ALA A 396 -14.95 -2.55 1.33
N GLY A 397 -14.62 -1.67 0.41
CA GLY A 397 -13.31 -1.66 -0.24
C GLY A 397 -12.94 -0.30 -0.80
N MET A 398 -11.85 -0.27 -1.57
CA MET A 398 -11.25 0.95 -2.08
C MET A 398 -11.80 1.41 -3.43
N GLY A 399 -12.66 0.64 -4.07
CA GLY A 399 -13.27 0.99 -5.33
C GLY A 399 -14.11 -0.15 -5.91
N GLU A 400 -14.83 0.13 -7.00
CA GLU A 400 -15.70 -0.85 -7.66
C GLU A 400 -14.90 -2.08 -8.14
N LEU A 401 -13.75 -1.86 -8.78
CA LEU A 401 -12.91 -2.96 -9.25
C LEU A 401 -12.42 -3.83 -8.10
N HIS A 402 -12.05 -3.24 -6.98
CA HIS A 402 -11.64 -3.97 -5.79
C HIS A 402 -12.74 -4.93 -5.31
N LEU A 403 -13.99 -4.43 -5.22
CA LEU A 403 -15.12 -5.26 -4.81
C LEU A 403 -15.51 -6.29 -5.87
N ASP A 404 -15.43 -5.96 -7.16
CA ASP A 404 -15.68 -6.90 -8.25
C ASP A 404 -14.71 -8.09 -8.20
N ILE A 405 -13.45 -7.84 -7.88
CA ILE A 405 -12.43 -8.88 -7.71
C ILE A 405 -12.75 -9.77 -6.51
N ILE A 406 -13.19 -9.20 -5.40
CA ILE A 406 -13.62 -9.97 -4.22
C ILE A 406 -14.78 -10.90 -4.59
N VAL A 407 -15.78 -10.40 -5.30
CA VAL A 407 -16.93 -11.20 -5.75
C VAL A 407 -16.51 -12.31 -6.72
N ASP A 408 -15.61 -12.00 -7.64
CA ASP A 408 -15.05 -12.99 -8.58
C ASP A 408 -14.28 -14.09 -7.84
N ARG A 409 -13.51 -13.74 -6.84
CA ARG A 409 -12.79 -14.71 -6.00
C ARG A 409 -13.73 -15.58 -5.16
N LEU A 410 -14.84 -15.04 -4.67
CA LEU A 410 -15.88 -15.84 -4.00
C LEU A 410 -16.39 -16.95 -4.92
N LEU A 411 -16.63 -16.62 -6.18
CA LEU A 411 -17.12 -17.60 -7.16
C LEU A 411 -16.03 -18.62 -7.54
N ARG A 412 -14.85 -18.15 -7.91
CA ARG A 412 -13.79 -19.01 -8.45
C ARG A 412 -13.07 -19.86 -7.39
N GLU A 413 -12.69 -19.25 -6.29
CA GLU A 413 -11.89 -19.91 -5.25
C GLU A 413 -12.77 -20.64 -4.22
N PHE A 414 -13.89 -20.04 -3.83
CA PHE A 414 -14.74 -20.54 -2.75
C PHE A 414 -16.04 -21.19 -3.24
N LYS A 415 -16.29 -21.15 -4.55
CA LYS A 415 -17.51 -21.72 -5.17
C LYS A 415 -18.82 -21.16 -4.57
N VAL A 416 -18.82 -19.87 -4.25
CA VAL A 416 -19.99 -19.15 -3.74
C VAL A 416 -20.49 -18.19 -4.80
N GLU A 417 -21.73 -18.38 -5.26
CA GLU A 417 -22.41 -17.40 -6.10
C GLU A 417 -23.17 -16.40 -5.21
N ALA A 418 -23.00 -15.12 -5.49
CA ALA A 418 -23.59 -14.04 -4.70
C ALA A 418 -24.20 -12.96 -5.59
N ASN A 419 -25.28 -12.34 -5.09
CA ASN A 419 -25.87 -11.15 -5.67
C ASN A 419 -25.33 -9.92 -4.94
N VAL A 420 -24.99 -8.89 -5.72
CA VAL A 420 -24.38 -7.67 -5.22
C VAL A 420 -25.34 -6.50 -5.48
N GLY A 421 -25.58 -5.69 -4.46
CA GLY A 421 -26.38 -4.49 -4.55
C GLY A 421 -25.68 -3.34 -5.26
N LYS A 422 -26.29 -2.16 -5.28
CA LYS A 422 -25.68 -0.96 -5.85
C LYS A 422 -24.59 -0.43 -4.94
N PRO A 423 -23.45 0.01 -5.50
CA PRO A 423 -22.40 0.65 -4.71
C PRO A 423 -22.90 1.90 -3.99
N GLN A 424 -22.49 2.04 -2.73
CA GLN A 424 -22.81 3.20 -1.91
C GLN A 424 -21.52 3.83 -1.41
N VAL A 425 -21.48 5.16 -1.43
CA VAL A 425 -20.34 5.93 -0.93
C VAL A 425 -20.31 5.88 0.60
N ALA A 426 -19.15 5.65 1.17
CA ALA A 426 -18.93 5.75 2.61
C ALA A 426 -18.67 7.21 2.99
N TYR A 427 -19.73 7.94 3.25
CA TYR A 427 -19.64 9.31 3.80
C TYR A 427 -19.09 9.27 5.22
N ARG A 428 -18.68 10.42 5.73
CA ARG A 428 -18.28 10.63 7.13
C ARG A 428 -19.01 11.86 7.67
N GLU A 429 -19.04 11.98 8.99
CA GLU A 429 -19.59 13.14 9.67
C GLU A 429 -18.51 13.79 10.53
N THR A 430 -18.59 15.08 10.73
CA THR A 430 -17.70 15.84 11.61
C THR A 430 -18.35 17.13 12.09
N ILE A 431 -17.67 17.90 12.92
CA ILE A 431 -18.17 19.15 13.48
C ILE A 431 -17.34 20.35 13.03
N ARG A 432 -17.97 21.53 12.99
CA ARG A 432 -17.29 22.80 12.65
C ARG A 432 -16.83 23.58 13.87
N LYS A 433 -17.58 23.48 14.97
CA LYS A 433 -17.43 24.37 16.12
C LYS A 433 -16.91 23.63 17.34
N LYS A 434 -16.08 24.31 18.10
CA LYS A 434 -15.73 23.90 19.45
C LYS A 434 -16.90 24.22 20.38
N ILE A 435 -17.40 23.22 21.10
CA ILE A 435 -18.58 23.35 21.95
C ILE A 435 -18.40 22.58 23.26
N GLU A 436 -19.22 22.93 24.24
CA GLU A 436 -19.37 22.19 25.46
C GLU A 436 -20.66 21.33 25.38
N ALA A 437 -20.57 20.11 25.84
CA ALA A 437 -21.70 19.17 25.83
C ALA A 437 -21.77 18.43 27.15
N GLU A 438 -22.98 17.96 27.46
CA GLU A 438 -23.29 17.27 28.70
C GLU A 438 -24.09 16.02 28.42
N GLY A 439 -23.73 14.93 29.09
CA GLY A 439 -24.53 13.71 29.13
C GLY A 439 -24.89 13.39 30.59
N LYS A 440 -26.17 13.33 30.89
CA LYS A 440 -26.67 13.00 32.22
C LYS A 440 -27.72 11.91 32.10
N TYR A 441 -27.35 10.74 32.57
CA TYR A 441 -28.24 9.56 32.55
C TYR A 441 -28.64 9.21 33.97
N ILE A 442 -29.90 9.40 34.25
CA ILE A 442 -30.50 9.08 35.57
C ILE A 442 -31.73 8.24 35.32
N ARG A 443 -31.77 7.06 35.96
CA ARG A 443 -32.93 6.18 35.91
C ARG A 443 -33.17 5.59 37.28
N GLN A 444 -34.37 5.75 37.78
CA GLN A 444 -34.84 5.08 39.00
C GLN A 444 -36.10 4.29 38.69
N SER A 445 -36.03 2.99 38.90
CA SER A 445 -37.20 2.10 38.75
C SER A 445 -37.12 1.02 39.83
N GLY A 446 -37.76 1.26 40.97
CA GLY A 446 -38.02 0.27 42.04
C GLY A 446 -36.82 -0.61 42.40
N GLY A 447 -35.79 -0.07 43.07
CA GLY A 447 -34.59 -0.77 43.46
C GLY A 447 -33.35 0.08 43.24
N LYS A 448 -32.21 -0.55 42.88
CA LYS A 448 -30.97 0.16 42.55
C LYS A 448 -31.19 0.99 41.28
N GLY A 449 -31.02 2.31 41.36
CA GLY A 449 -31.09 3.22 40.25
C GLY A 449 -29.84 3.19 39.36
N GLN A 450 -29.83 4.06 38.36
CA GLN A 450 -28.66 4.28 37.51
C GLN A 450 -28.33 5.77 37.46
N TYR A 451 -27.06 6.12 37.57
CA TYR A 451 -26.56 7.48 37.51
C TYR A 451 -25.23 7.57 36.82
N GLY A 452 -25.18 8.32 35.71
CA GLY A 452 -23.95 8.68 35.03
C GLY A 452 -24.03 10.14 34.53
N HIS A 453 -22.99 10.93 34.80
CA HIS A 453 -22.96 12.32 34.40
C HIS A 453 -21.56 12.73 33.98
N CYS A 454 -21.43 13.27 32.79
CA CYS A 454 -20.17 13.77 32.24
C CYS A 454 -20.38 15.07 31.48
N LYS A 455 -19.39 15.94 31.56
CA LYS A 455 -19.30 17.17 30.78
C LYS A 455 -18.06 17.12 29.93
N VAL A 456 -18.20 17.39 28.66
CA VAL A 456 -17.12 17.31 27.67
C VAL A 456 -17.01 18.56 26.83
N ILE A 457 -15.80 18.82 26.35
CA ILE A 457 -15.53 19.78 25.31
C ILE A 457 -15.27 18.99 24.04
N MET A 458 -16.04 19.26 22.99
CA MET A 458 -15.79 18.69 21.67
C MET A 458 -15.25 19.76 20.75
N GLU A 459 -14.15 19.48 20.07
CA GLU A 459 -13.52 20.41 19.16
C GLU A 459 -13.10 19.74 17.86
N PRO A 460 -13.19 20.45 16.71
CA PRO A 460 -12.73 19.89 15.44
C PRO A 460 -11.21 19.74 15.43
N LEU A 461 -10.76 18.67 14.77
CA LEU A 461 -9.36 18.42 14.47
C LEU A 461 -9.11 18.62 12.98
N GLU A 462 -7.85 18.63 12.60
CA GLU A 462 -7.46 18.61 11.19
C GLU A 462 -7.83 17.28 10.54
N GLN A 463 -8.05 17.34 9.24
CA GLN A 463 -8.43 16.17 8.47
C GLN A 463 -7.43 15.02 8.62
N GLY A 464 -7.96 13.83 8.82
CA GLY A 464 -7.16 12.61 8.98
C GLY A 464 -6.70 12.32 10.40
N GLN A 465 -6.94 13.21 11.36
CA GLN A 465 -6.56 12.99 12.77
C GLN A 465 -7.49 12.05 13.54
N GLY A 466 -8.65 11.73 12.99
CA GLY A 466 -9.57 10.74 13.54
C GLY A 466 -10.24 11.16 14.82
N TYR A 467 -10.11 10.34 15.85
CA TYR A 467 -10.71 10.55 17.16
C TYR A 467 -9.65 10.61 18.26
N VAL A 468 -9.73 11.64 19.10
CA VAL A 468 -8.83 11.80 20.26
C VAL A 468 -9.68 12.03 21.51
N PHE A 469 -9.38 11.30 22.57
CA PHE A 469 -9.99 11.46 23.88
C PHE A 469 -8.94 11.87 24.90
N GLU A 470 -9.27 12.89 25.71
CA GLU A 470 -8.39 13.39 26.75
C GLU A 470 -9.18 13.56 28.05
N ASP A 471 -8.61 13.10 29.17
CA ASP A 471 -9.16 13.30 30.52
C ASP A 471 -8.48 14.49 31.18
N LYS A 472 -9.27 15.51 31.51
CA LYS A 472 -8.86 16.68 32.31
C LYS A 472 -9.74 16.89 33.52
N THR A 473 -10.33 15.83 34.08
CA THR A 473 -11.13 15.92 35.30
C THR A 473 -10.24 16.22 36.50
N VAL A 474 -10.80 16.98 37.43
CA VAL A 474 -10.10 17.43 38.64
C VAL A 474 -10.92 17.00 39.86
N GLY A 475 -10.25 16.61 40.96
CA GLY A 475 -10.87 16.32 42.24
C GLY A 475 -11.74 15.08 42.27
N GLY A 476 -11.58 14.15 41.32
CA GLY A 476 -12.35 12.93 41.27
C GLY A 476 -13.83 13.13 40.93
N SER A 477 -14.16 14.20 40.20
CA SER A 477 -15.55 14.49 39.79
C SER A 477 -16.17 13.35 38.99
N VAL A 478 -15.35 12.67 38.17
CA VAL A 478 -15.67 11.38 37.58
C VAL A 478 -14.65 10.36 38.12
N PRO A 479 -15.10 9.29 38.81
CA PRO A 479 -14.18 8.27 39.28
C PRO A 479 -13.35 7.68 38.13
N LYS A 480 -12.05 7.47 38.38
CA LYS A 480 -11.11 6.97 37.35
C LYS A 480 -11.57 5.67 36.70
N GLU A 481 -12.26 4.83 37.42
CA GLU A 481 -12.80 3.55 36.90
C GLU A 481 -13.89 3.73 35.83
N TYR A 482 -14.57 4.89 35.79
CA TYR A 482 -15.64 5.20 34.84
C TYR A 482 -15.21 6.04 33.66
N ILE A 483 -14.00 6.59 33.66
CA ILE A 483 -13.46 7.37 32.54
C ILE A 483 -13.35 6.54 31.25
N PRO A 484 -12.82 5.30 31.27
CA PRO A 484 -12.85 4.44 30.09
C PRO A 484 -14.26 4.13 29.58
N ALA A 485 -15.24 4.06 30.46
CA ALA A 485 -16.64 3.82 30.09
C ALA A 485 -17.22 5.00 29.31
N VAL A 486 -16.90 6.23 29.70
CA VAL A 486 -17.28 7.45 28.96
C VAL A 486 -16.68 7.42 27.55
N ASP A 487 -15.40 7.15 27.43
CA ASP A 487 -14.70 7.04 26.13
C ASP A 487 -15.33 5.95 25.25
N ASN A 488 -15.58 4.77 25.79
CA ASN A 488 -16.22 3.68 25.08
C ASN A 488 -17.62 4.05 24.57
N GLY A 489 -18.40 4.74 25.38
CA GLY A 489 -19.74 5.22 25.00
C GLY A 489 -19.69 6.21 23.84
N ILE A 490 -18.72 7.11 23.85
CA ILE A 490 -18.48 8.05 22.76
C ILE A 490 -18.03 7.32 21.50
N GLN A 491 -17.10 6.39 21.62
CA GLN A 491 -16.60 5.63 20.46
C GLN A 491 -17.67 4.77 19.80
N GLU A 492 -18.54 4.14 20.55
CA GLU A 492 -19.66 3.40 19.98
C GLU A 492 -20.68 4.32 19.31
N ALA A 493 -21.00 5.46 19.93
CA ALA A 493 -21.96 6.41 19.38
C ALA A 493 -21.44 7.10 18.10
N ARG A 494 -20.13 7.40 18.03
CA ARG A 494 -19.55 8.04 16.83
C ARG A 494 -19.63 7.16 15.58
N MET A 495 -19.66 5.86 15.72
CA MET A 495 -19.76 4.93 14.59
C MET A 495 -21.11 5.03 13.87
N SER A 496 -22.15 5.51 14.55
CA SER A 496 -23.49 5.65 14.02
C SER A 496 -23.85 7.08 13.60
N GLY A 497 -23.05 8.06 13.93
CA GLY A 497 -23.29 9.46 13.61
C GLY A 497 -24.63 10.00 14.08
N ILE A 498 -24.99 11.20 13.64
CA ILE A 498 -26.29 11.83 13.93
C ILE A 498 -27.02 12.36 12.68
N LEU A 499 -26.29 12.66 11.59
CA LEU A 499 -26.88 13.24 10.39
C LEU A 499 -27.47 12.19 9.46
N ALA A 500 -26.66 11.21 9.09
CA ALA A 500 -27.02 10.20 8.10
C ALA A 500 -26.54 8.79 8.47
N GLY A 501 -26.12 8.58 9.71
CA GLY A 501 -25.69 7.28 10.20
C GLY A 501 -24.26 6.89 9.81
N TYR A 502 -23.42 7.85 9.46
CA TYR A 502 -22.03 7.60 9.09
C TYR A 502 -21.08 7.89 10.25
N GLU A 503 -19.91 7.27 10.21
CA GLU A 503 -18.88 7.45 11.22
C GLU A 503 -18.48 8.92 11.38
N CYS A 504 -18.41 9.39 12.63
CA CYS A 504 -17.89 10.71 12.95
C CYS A 504 -16.38 10.65 13.13
N VAL A 505 -15.67 11.57 12.48
CA VAL A 505 -14.21 11.64 12.47
C VAL A 505 -13.72 13.08 12.70
N ASP A 506 -12.41 13.20 12.93
CA ASP A 506 -11.70 14.48 13.01
C ASP A 506 -12.25 15.40 14.09
N PHE A 507 -12.42 14.85 15.29
CA PHE A 507 -12.81 15.60 16.47
C PHE A 507 -12.11 15.08 17.73
N LYS A 508 -11.94 15.96 18.69
CA LYS A 508 -11.37 15.67 20.00
C LYS A 508 -12.41 15.87 21.08
N VAL A 509 -12.48 14.94 22.00
CA VAL A 509 -13.32 15.03 23.20
C VAL A 509 -12.43 15.18 24.43
N THR A 510 -12.63 16.25 25.18
CA THR A 510 -11.98 16.47 26.47
C THR A 510 -13.03 16.33 27.56
N LEU A 511 -12.89 15.30 28.39
CA LEU A 511 -13.71 15.12 29.58
C LEU A 511 -13.15 16.03 30.67
N TYR A 512 -13.91 17.01 31.13
CA TYR A 512 -13.41 18.01 32.08
C TYR A 512 -14.17 18.03 33.42
N ASP A 513 -15.40 17.52 33.46
CA ASP A 513 -16.23 17.51 34.67
C ASP A 513 -17.30 16.41 34.62
N GLY A 514 -17.98 16.25 35.69
CA GLY A 514 -19.09 15.29 35.83
C GLY A 514 -19.50 15.18 37.30
N SER A 515 -20.33 14.20 37.60
CA SER A 515 -20.70 13.85 38.96
C SER A 515 -21.05 12.37 39.01
N TYR A 516 -21.03 11.83 40.20
CA TYR A 516 -21.36 10.42 40.43
C TYR A 516 -22.23 10.24 41.66
N HIS A 517 -22.90 9.10 41.73
CA HIS A 517 -23.67 8.68 42.91
C HIS A 517 -23.05 7.41 43.49
N GLU A 518 -22.80 7.37 44.76
CA GLU A 518 -22.06 6.26 45.41
C GLU A 518 -22.70 4.88 45.20
N VAL A 519 -24.03 4.81 45.09
CA VAL A 519 -24.76 3.55 44.94
C VAL A 519 -25.19 3.28 43.52
N ASP A 520 -25.66 4.29 42.80
CA ASP A 520 -26.31 4.14 41.50
C ASP A 520 -25.39 4.29 40.31
N SER A 521 -24.14 4.74 40.49
CA SER A 521 -23.16 4.83 39.41
C SER A 521 -22.60 3.47 39.00
N SER A 522 -22.41 3.29 37.71
CA SER A 522 -21.87 2.07 37.11
C SER A 522 -21.18 2.38 35.81
N GLU A 523 -20.39 1.44 35.31
CA GLU A 523 -19.77 1.57 33.96
C GLU A 523 -20.85 1.74 32.89
N MET A 524 -21.92 1.00 32.95
CA MET A 524 -23.05 1.10 31.99
C MET A 524 -23.65 2.50 31.99
N ALA A 525 -23.90 3.08 33.17
CA ALA A 525 -24.49 4.42 33.30
C ALA A 525 -23.56 5.48 32.71
N PHE A 526 -22.27 5.40 32.94
CA PHE A 526 -21.28 6.34 32.35
C PHE A 526 -21.06 6.13 30.86
N LYS A 527 -21.17 4.91 30.38
CA LYS A 527 -21.14 4.62 28.95
C LYS A 527 -22.32 5.29 28.23
N ILE A 528 -23.51 5.18 28.79
CA ILE A 528 -24.71 5.84 28.26
C ILE A 528 -24.58 7.37 28.36
N ALA A 529 -24.06 7.89 29.47
CA ALA A 529 -23.80 9.31 29.65
C ALA A 529 -22.80 9.84 28.60
N GLY A 530 -21.75 9.10 28.32
CA GLY A 530 -20.80 9.45 27.27
C GLY A 530 -21.43 9.51 25.88
N SER A 531 -22.26 8.53 25.55
CA SER A 531 -23.05 8.52 24.31
C SER A 531 -23.99 9.73 24.20
N MET A 532 -24.66 10.08 25.29
CA MET A 532 -25.54 11.26 25.33
C MET A 532 -24.78 12.57 25.14
N ALA A 533 -23.61 12.71 25.81
CA ALA A 533 -22.75 13.87 25.65
C ALA A 533 -22.27 14.05 24.20
N PHE A 534 -21.86 12.96 23.57
CA PHE A 534 -21.47 12.97 22.16
C PHE A 534 -22.59 13.45 21.25
N LYS A 535 -23.80 12.91 21.39
CA LYS A 535 -24.97 13.32 20.59
C LYS A 535 -25.33 14.78 20.81
N ASP A 536 -25.29 15.26 22.06
CA ASP A 536 -25.51 16.66 22.39
C ASP A 536 -24.45 17.56 21.73
N GLY A 537 -23.20 17.15 21.79
CA GLY A 537 -22.09 17.89 21.17
C GLY A 537 -22.17 17.96 19.64
N MET A 538 -22.56 16.86 18.99
CA MET A 538 -22.75 16.84 17.54
C MET A 538 -23.88 17.80 17.10
N LYS A 539 -24.96 17.87 17.85
CA LYS A 539 -26.05 18.80 17.58
C LYS A 539 -25.64 20.26 17.71
N LYS A 540 -24.81 20.58 18.71
CA LYS A 540 -24.32 21.93 18.98
C LYS A 540 -23.15 22.34 18.09
N GLY A 541 -22.38 21.38 17.62
CA GLY A 541 -21.14 21.58 16.89
C GLY A 541 -21.29 21.89 15.40
N ASP A 542 -22.49 22.08 14.90
CA ASP A 542 -22.76 22.28 13.47
C ASP A 542 -22.19 21.15 12.61
N ALA A 543 -22.71 19.95 12.81
CA ALA A 543 -22.26 18.76 12.12
C ALA A 543 -22.52 18.82 10.60
N TYR A 544 -21.60 18.28 9.84
CA TYR A 544 -21.69 18.23 8.38
C TYR A 544 -21.11 16.93 7.82
N LEU A 545 -21.50 16.62 6.57
CA LEU A 545 -21.02 15.43 5.88
C LEU A 545 -19.72 15.67 5.13
N LEU A 546 -18.88 14.64 5.14
CA LEU A 546 -17.67 14.53 4.33
C LEU A 546 -17.85 13.45 3.28
N GLU A 547 -17.33 13.69 2.09
CA GLU A 547 -17.29 12.72 1.00
C GLU A 547 -15.87 12.41 0.56
N PRO A 548 -15.61 11.17 0.08
CA PRO A 548 -14.29 10.82 -0.45
C PRO A 548 -14.07 11.51 -1.79
N ILE A 549 -12.92 12.16 -1.92
CA ILE A 549 -12.44 12.78 -3.15
C ILE A 549 -11.36 11.89 -3.74
N MET A 550 -11.52 11.55 -5.02
CA MET A 550 -10.61 10.67 -5.74
C MET A 550 -9.66 11.49 -6.60
N LYS A 551 -8.41 11.10 -6.58
CA LYS A 551 -7.41 11.59 -7.54
C LYS A 551 -7.58 10.79 -8.81
N VAL A 552 -7.88 11.46 -9.91
CA VAL A 552 -8.19 10.83 -11.20
C VAL A 552 -7.24 11.35 -12.26
N ASP A 553 -6.56 10.45 -12.94
CA ASP A 553 -5.73 10.75 -14.11
C ASP A 553 -6.36 10.11 -15.34
N VAL A 554 -6.74 10.93 -16.32
CA VAL A 554 -7.40 10.47 -17.53
C VAL A 554 -6.45 10.60 -18.71
N THR A 555 -6.16 9.47 -19.35
CA THR A 555 -5.29 9.40 -20.54
C THR A 555 -6.15 9.24 -21.79
N LEU A 556 -5.99 10.12 -22.75
CA LEU A 556 -6.82 10.16 -23.94
C LEU A 556 -6.07 10.78 -25.13
N PRO A 557 -6.52 10.52 -26.39
CA PRO A 557 -6.02 11.24 -27.54
C PRO A 557 -6.38 12.73 -27.48
N ASP A 558 -5.52 13.57 -27.99
CA ASP A 558 -5.65 15.03 -27.95
C ASP A 558 -6.98 15.55 -28.52
N GLU A 559 -7.50 14.92 -29.56
CA GLU A 559 -8.76 15.29 -30.22
C GLU A 559 -10.01 15.27 -29.31
N TYR A 560 -9.98 14.48 -28.23
CA TYR A 560 -11.10 14.36 -27.28
C TYR A 560 -10.92 15.20 -26.02
N LEU A 561 -9.83 15.94 -25.90
CA LEU A 561 -9.46 16.66 -24.69
C LEU A 561 -10.54 17.60 -24.17
N GLY A 562 -11.10 18.44 -25.05
CA GLY A 562 -12.12 19.43 -24.66
C GLY A 562 -13.41 18.79 -24.14
N ASP A 563 -13.88 17.74 -24.82
CA ASP A 563 -15.11 17.02 -24.40
C ASP A 563 -14.94 16.31 -23.07
N VAL A 564 -13.80 15.65 -22.88
CA VAL A 564 -13.50 14.93 -21.63
C VAL A 564 -13.27 15.90 -20.48
N MET A 565 -12.59 17.01 -20.68
CA MET A 565 -12.44 18.07 -19.67
C MET A 565 -13.78 18.63 -19.23
N GLY A 566 -14.67 18.92 -20.18
CA GLY A 566 -16.03 19.36 -19.89
C GLY A 566 -16.84 18.34 -19.09
N ASN A 567 -16.68 17.06 -19.41
CA ASN A 567 -17.31 15.97 -18.67
C ASN A 567 -16.77 15.86 -17.23
N VAL A 568 -15.48 15.97 -17.02
CA VAL A 568 -14.87 16.00 -15.69
C VAL A 568 -15.43 17.15 -14.85
N SER A 569 -15.53 18.34 -15.45
CA SER A 569 -16.12 19.49 -14.76
C SER A 569 -17.59 19.28 -14.41
N SER A 570 -18.35 18.63 -15.27
CA SER A 570 -19.76 18.30 -15.02
C SER A 570 -19.95 17.30 -13.87
N ARG A 571 -18.91 16.53 -13.54
CA ARG A 571 -18.86 15.59 -12.42
C ARG A 571 -18.32 16.21 -11.13
N ARG A 572 -18.45 17.50 -10.97
CA ARG A 572 -17.91 18.27 -9.84
C ARG A 572 -16.39 18.12 -9.68
N GLY A 573 -15.70 17.81 -10.78
CA GLY A 573 -14.26 17.65 -10.79
C GLY A 573 -13.53 18.97 -10.84
N THR A 574 -12.36 19.00 -10.19
CA THR A 574 -11.40 20.11 -10.27
C THR A 574 -10.19 19.65 -11.06
N ILE A 575 -9.91 20.31 -12.17
CA ILE A 575 -8.78 19.97 -13.04
C ILE A 575 -7.58 20.82 -12.61
N PHE A 576 -6.46 20.16 -12.32
CA PHE A 576 -5.21 20.83 -11.91
C PHE A 576 -4.26 21.08 -13.06
N GLY A 577 -4.36 20.32 -14.12
CA GLY A 577 -3.52 20.50 -15.29
C GLY A 577 -3.62 19.34 -16.26
N THR A 578 -2.87 19.47 -17.34
CA THR A 578 -2.74 18.43 -18.36
C THR A 578 -1.29 18.26 -18.74
N ASP A 579 -0.89 17.03 -19.06
CA ASP A 579 0.43 16.69 -19.56
C ASP A 579 0.32 16.02 -20.93
N LEU A 580 1.27 16.34 -21.81
CA LEU A 580 1.37 15.69 -23.11
C LEU A 580 2.34 14.51 -23.03
N ASN A 581 1.91 13.33 -23.47
CA ASN A 581 2.73 12.12 -23.49
C ASN A 581 2.56 11.37 -24.81
N ASN A 582 3.56 11.44 -25.70
CA ASN A 582 3.58 10.70 -26.97
C ASN A 582 2.30 10.83 -27.82
N GLY A 583 1.76 12.04 -27.96
CA GLY A 583 0.53 12.29 -28.71
C GLY A 583 -0.76 12.02 -27.92
N SER A 584 -0.65 11.61 -26.68
CA SER A 584 -1.77 11.49 -25.75
C SER A 584 -1.71 12.60 -24.71
N GLN A 585 -2.88 13.02 -24.22
CA GLN A 585 -3.00 13.94 -23.11
C GLN A 585 -3.32 13.17 -21.83
N ILE A 586 -2.82 13.66 -20.70
CA ILE A 586 -3.20 13.18 -19.38
C ILE A 586 -3.84 14.34 -18.61
N ILE A 587 -5.09 14.18 -18.21
CA ILE A 587 -5.81 15.16 -17.37
C ILE A 587 -5.62 14.75 -15.92
N HIS A 588 -5.10 15.67 -15.10
CA HIS A 588 -5.00 15.48 -13.64
C HIS A 588 -6.16 16.20 -12.97
N ALA A 589 -6.99 15.45 -12.26
CA ALA A 589 -8.19 15.99 -11.63
C ALA A 589 -8.47 15.36 -10.27
N GLU A 590 -9.27 16.05 -9.47
CA GLU A 590 -9.91 15.52 -8.27
C GLU A 590 -11.42 15.48 -8.50
N ILE A 591 -12.02 14.32 -8.30
CA ILE A 591 -13.46 14.11 -8.54
C ILE A 591 -14.05 13.38 -7.33
N PRO A 592 -15.21 13.82 -6.81
CA PRO A 592 -15.91 13.07 -5.75
C PRO A 592 -16.27 11.66 -6.22
N LEU A 593 -16.07 10.68 -5.35
CA LEU A 593 -16.34 9.27 -5.68
C LEU A 593 -17.80 9.05 -6.15
N SER A 594 -18.74 9.75 -5.55
CA SER A 594 -20.15 9.65 -5.93
C SER A 594 -20.44 10.00 -7.40
N GLU A 595 -19.56 10.78 -8.02
CA GLU A 595 -19.65 11.19 -9.43
C GLU A 595 -18.88 10.26 -10.37
N MET A 596 -18.17 9.27 -9.84
CA MET A 596 -17.32 8.38 -10.64
C MET A 596 -18.00 7.08 -11.07
N PHE A 597 -19.17 6.77 -10.52
CA PHE A 597 -19.90 5.57 -10.93
C PHE A 597 -20.29 5.65 -12.40
N GLY A 598 -19.98 4.60 -13.15
CA GLY A 598 -20.24 4.55 -14.58
C GLY A 598 -19.28 5.36 -15.46
N TYR A 599 -18.24 5.96 -14.88
CA TYR A 599 -17.31 6.80 -15.62
C TYR A 599 -16.53 6.03 -16.70
N ALA A 600 -16.15 4.79 -16.45
CA ALA A 600 -15.45 3.96 -17.44
C ALA A 600 -16.22 3.84 -18.76
N THR A 601 -17.51 3.58 -18.68
CA THR A 601 -18.38 3.48 -19.86
C THR A 601 -18.55 4.84 -20.56
N ASP A 602 -18.75 5.90 -19.80
CA ASP A 602 -18.91 7.25 -20.34
C ASP A 602 -17.62 7.73 -21.05
N LEU A 603 -16.47 7.49 -20.45
CA LEU A 603 -15.17 7.84 -21.05
C LEU A 603 -14.92 7.09 -22.37
N ARG A 604 -15.19 5.79 -22.40
CA ARG A 604 -15.06 4.98 -23.61
C ARG A 604 -15.98 5.47 -24.73
N SER A 605 -17.22 5.79 -24.38
CA SER A 605 -18.20 6.34 -25.33
C SER A 605 -17.74 7.66 -25.94
N ARG A 606 -17.16 8.56 -25.13
CA ARG A 606 -16.66 9.87 -25.58
C ARG A 606 -15.36 9.81 -26.36
N THR A 607 -14.56 8.78 -26.17
CA THR A 607 -13.21 8.63 -26.77
C THR A 607 -13.13 7.49 -27.77
N GLN A 608 -14.24 6.92 -28.19
CA GLN A 608 -14.29 5.77 -29.11
C GLN A 608 -13.43 4.59 -28.64
N GLY A 609 -13.45 4.33 -27.34
CA GLY A 609 -12.70 3.23 -26.72
C GLY A 609 -11.22 3.49 -26.48
N ARG A 610 -10.72 4.69 -26.81
CA ARG A 610 -9.29 5.02 -26.68
C ARG A 610 -8.89 5.61 -25.34
N GLY A 611 -9.84 6.18 -24.59
CA GLY A 611 -9.57 6.78 -23.29
C GLY A 611 -9.50 5.72 -22.20
N ASN A 612 -8.62 5.92 -21.26
CA ASN A 612 -8.58 5.17 -20.01
C ASN A 612 -8.29 6.09 -18.84
N TYR A 613 -8.52 5.64 -17.63
CA TYR A 613 -8.28 6.44 -16.44
C TYR A 613 -7.77 5.57 -15.30
N THR A 614 -7.11 6.24 -14.36
CA THR A 614 -6.74 5.67 -13.08
C THR A 614 -7.39 6.50 -11.99
N MET A 615 -7.78 5.86 -10.90
CA MET A 615 -8.46 6.49 -9.78
C MET A 615 -7.93 5.93 -8.48
N GLN A 616 -7.61 6.82 -7.54
CA GLN A 616 -7.24 6.44 -6.19
C GLN A 616 -7.84 7.41 -5.18
N PHE A 617 -8.11 6.93 -3.97
CA PHE A 617 -8.54 7.78 -2.88
C PHE A 617 -7.46 8.81 -2.53
N ASP A 618 -7.86 10.06 -2.36
CA ASP A 618 -6.97 11.14 -1.95
C ASP A 618 -7.30 11.67 -0.55
N HIS A 619 -8.50 12.22 -0.37
CA HIS A 619 -8.92 12.80 0.89
C HIS A 619 -10.45 12.87 1.01
N TYR A 620 -10.94 13.23 2.20
CA TYR A 620 -12.33 13.60 2.41
C TYR A 620 -12.51 15.12 2.31
N ALA A 621 -13.63 15.56 1.75
CA ALA A 621 -13.97 16.97 1.67
C ALA A 621 -15.45 17.16 2.02
N GLU A 622 -15.82 18.39 2.40
CA GLU A 622 -17.19 18.75 2.72
C GLU A 622 -18.12 18.53 1.54
N VAL A 623 -19.24 17.88 1.77
CA VAL A 623 -20.29 17.67 0.78
C VAL A 623 -21.05 18.99 0.58
N PRO A 624 -21.27 19.45 -0.67
CA PRO A 624 -22.10 20.62 -0.92
C PRO A 624 -23.49 20.47 -0.31
N ARG A 625 -24.07 21.57 0.17
CA ARG A 625 -25.32 21.58 0.95
C ARG A 625 -26.48 20.87 0.27
N ASN A 626 -26.69 21.11 -1.01
CA ASN A 626 -27.77 20.48 -1.79
C ASN A 626 -27.63 18.96 -1.87
N ILE A 627 -26.40 18.48 -2.01
CA ILE A 627 -26.09 17.05 -2.08
C ILE A 627 -26.18 16.42 -0.68
N ALA A 628 -25.71 17.13 0.35
CA ALA A 628 -25.82 16.69 1.73
C ALA A 628 -27.29 16.49 2.15
N GLU A 629 -28.15 17.41 1.82
CA GLU A 629 -29.60 17.32 2.08
C GLU A 629 -30.22 16.09 1.40
N LYS A 630 -29.82 15.79 0.18
CA LYS A 630 -30.25 14.60 -0.55
C LYS A 630 -29.79 13.30 0.12
N VAL A 631 -28.53 13.23 0.50
CA VAL A 631 -27.95 12.05 1.17
C VAL A 631 -28.64 11.79 2.51
N ILE A 632 -28.84 12.84 3.31
CA ILE A 632 -29.55 12.76 4.61
C ILE A 632 -30.99 12.31 4.41
N GLY A 633 -31.68 12.87 3.40
CA GLY A 633 -33.06 12.52 3.09
C GLY A 633 -33.24 11.07 2.61
N GLU A 634 -32.31 10.57 1.79
CA GLU A 634 -32.33 9.18 1.34
C GLU A 634 -32.14 8.21 2.49
N ARG A 635 -31.23 8.53 3.44
CA ARG A 635 -31.01 7.71 4.63
C ARG A 635 -32.22 7.68 5.55
N ALA A 636 -32.88 8.80 5.74
CA ALA A 636 -34.12 8.88 6.52
C ALA A 636 -35.24 8.01 5.93
N LYS A 637 -35.35 7.97 4.61
CA LYS A 637 -36.34 7.11 3.90
C LYS A 637 -35.97 5.62 4.01
N ALA A 638 -34.71 5.26 3.99
CA ALA A 638 -34.28 3.88 4.13
C ALA A 638 -34.54 3.32 5.53
N ASN A 639 -34.58 4.19 6.55
CA ASN A 639 -34.81 3.84 7.95
C ASN A 639 -36.30 3.92 8.35
N ALA A 640 -37.14 4.43 7.50
CA ALA A 640 -38.60 4.50 7.68
C ALA A 640 -39.30 3.29 7.06
#